data_1f00db8c8a3f9eb571103e6039655a05
#
_entry.id   1f00db8c8a3f9eb571103e6039655a05
#
_cell.length_a   1.000
_cell.length_b   1.000
_cell.length_c   1.000
_cell.angle_alpha   90.00
_cell.angle_beta   90.00
_cell.angle_gamma   90.00
#
_symmetry.space_group_name_H-M   'P 1'
#
loop_
_entity.id
_entity.type
_entity.pdbx_description
1 polymer ?
#
loop_
_entity_poly.entity_id
_entity_poly.type
_entity_poly.pdbx_seq_one_letter_code
_entity_poly.pdbx_strand_id
1 'polypeptide(L)'
;MRSATSFFDKTLFRSQLKHTWPLWLGYTALWLFLVPVMLFSELSAYQGGYSAADASYLLLNTGVRGGIFISFFFGLFFAMLSFSHLTQSRATNGFHALPVRRETIFLTAYLTGLFCQLSTILVTFLLGAAVSAPLHLSFWSVTGAAMGSAMLEAVFFYSFAALCMMMTGQILAAPVFYFVGNILVPGMEYLLRNFAGNFLYGYSGHTDVALGFLSPPLYMYPEVDIASIETCESDSYYVTAYALEHRSFMILAAYALAGLVIALIALLLYRTRKSEMTGSTVAFPWATPIFKYGVAFCTAVALGQFLYYFLFGQYRSSGNDSLPGMILCMAAAGLVGYFVAEMLIKKSFRVFRAGAKGAAIVALALVLLGVAMSFDLTGYEKHVPDESEIESVYYTFSGMTNVTTDNADTIRRLTAAHQAIVKNRNEQARIADAWDADTLSQSDHDDIEHFSLRLTYYLKDGSQLSRSYSLYLRRSDLTVPSSATARVNALYMCRESVLRRVLGYGCDHLGDTPRFLDSYCYYYDENSNTKDYALTAAQAEQVYAALMQDVQDSDNGGSDIFAVQEYQYDPPSFWLELYFESTNEKGRPEVYTLSPHVNGSTPNTLQVLSELLPELKSNTVTPPSDDGIHTLPATEDVSTTESVN
;
A
#
# COMPACT_ATOMS: atom_id res chain seq x y z
N MET A 1 -57.25 11.55 19.22
CA MET A 1 -56.19 12.44 18.74
C MET A 1 -55.47 11.76 17.58
N ARG A 2 -55.57 12.30 16.36
CA ARG A 2 -54.82 11.77 15.20
C ARG A 2 -53.33 12.07 15.45
N SER A 3 -52.54 11.02 15.63
CA SER A 3 -51.08 11.12 15.71
C SER A 3 -50.57 11.91 14.50
N ALA A 4 -49.83 12.96 14.73
CA ALA A 4 -49.18 13.76 13.69
C ALA A 4 -48.31 12.82 12.82
N THR A 5 -48.62 12.77 11.54
CA THR A 5 -47.95 11.91 10.53
C THR A 5 -46.57 12.47 10.11
N SER A 6 -46.04 13.47 10.82
CA SER A 6 -44.77 14.10 10.50
C SER A 6 -43.57 13.20 10.85
N PHE A 7 -42.68 13.01 9.88
CA PHE A 7 -41.38 12.33 10.08
C PHE A 7 -40.34 13.17 10.79
N PHE A 8 -40.64 14.44 11.12
CA PHE A 8 -39.74 15.39 11.79
C PHE A 8 -40.51 16.13 12.90
N ASP A 9 -39.90 16.20 14.08
CA ASP A 9 -40.44 16.92 15.24
C ASP A 9 -39.54 18.11 15.64
N LYS A 10 -40.09 19.32 15.53
CA LYS A 10 -39.36 20.58 15.83
C LYS A 10 -38.97 20.71 17.31
N THR A 11 -39.73 20.12 18.22
CA THR A 11 -39.48 20.18 19.67
C THR A 11 -38.30 19.30 20.03
N LEU A 12 -38.27 18.08 19.49
CA LEU A 12 -37.15 17.16 19.62
C LEU A 12 -35.89 17.75 18.96
N PHE A 13 -35.99 18.35 17.78
CA PHE A 13 -34.88 19.01 17.12
C PHE A 13 -34.23 20.09 17.99
N ARG A 14 -35.04 21.00 18.54
CA ARG A 14 -34.55 22.06 19.45
C ARG A 14 -33.93 21.50 20.73
N SER A 15 -34.48 20.43 21.26
CA SER A 15 -33.96 19.77 22.44
C SER A 15 -32.61 19.11 22.17
N GLN A 16 -32.50 18.40 21.04
CA GLN A 16 -31.27 17.78 20.58
C GLN A 16 -30.18 18.83 20.31
N LEU A 17 -30.53 19.92 19.63
CA LEU A 17 -29.60 21.02 19.35
C LEU A 17 -29.03 21.64 20.62
N LYS A 18 -29.88 21.81 21.68
CA LYS A 18 -29.41 22.26 23.01
C LYS A 18 -28.51 21.24 23.70
N HIS A 19 -28.66 19.96 23.38
CA HIS A 19 -27.82 18.92 23.97
C HIS A 19 -26.46 18.82 23.22
N THR A 20 -26.45 19.04 21.93
CA THR A 20 -25.25 18.91 21.07
C THR A 20 -24.41 20.18 20.99
N TRP A 21 -24.87 21.34 21.52
CA TRP A 21 -24.21 22.63 21.32
C TRP A 21 -22.72 22.69 21.73
N PRO A 22 -22.23 22.02 22.80
CA PRO A 22 -20.82 22.12 23.17
C PRO A 22 -19.92 21.44 22.13
N LEU A 23 -20.35 20.27 21.63
CA LEU A 23 -19.65 19.56 20.57
C LEU A 23 -19.71 20.35 19.25
N TRP A 24 -20.88 20.91 18.92
CA TRP A 24 -21.05 21.75 17.74
C TRP A 24 -20.18 23.00 17.79
N LEU A 25 -20.08 23.66 18.93
CA LEU A 25 -19.18 24.81 19.12
C LEU A 25 -17.71 24.40 18.92
N GLY A 26 -17.26 23.32 19.52
CA GLY A 26 -15.90 22.82 19.36
C GLY A 26 -15.57 22.45 17.90
N TYR A 27 -16.50 21.79 17.23
CA TYR A 27 -16.39 21.47 15.81
C TYR A 27 -16.31 22.73 14.92
N THR A 28 -17.16 23.73 15.23
CA THR A 28 -17.15 25.00 14.51
C THR A 28 -15.85 25.78 14.76
N ALA A 29 -15.37 25.81 15.99
CA ALA A 29 -14.10 26.46 16.33
C ALA A 29 -12.91 25.81 15.60
N LEU A 30 -12.89 24.46 15.50
CA LEU A 30 -11.86 23.74 14.76
C LEU A 30 -11.87 24.11 13.26
N TRP A 31 -13.03 24.07 12.60
CA TRP A 31 -13.13 24.44 11.20
C TRP A 31 -12.85 25.91 10.93
N LEU A 32 -13.26 26.82 11.83
CA LEU A 32 -12.90 28.25 11.75
C LEU A 32 -11.39 28.45 11.84
N PHE A 33 -10.72 27.69 12.68
CA PHE A 33 -9.27 27.77 12.80
C PHE A 33 -8.59 27.24 11.53
N LEU A 34 -8.98 26.05 11.04
CA LEU A 34 -8.31 25.37 9.93
C LEU A 34 -8.57 25.99 8.56
N VAL A 35 -9.71 26.66 8.35
CA VAL A 35 -10.04 27.22 7.04
C VAL A 35 -9.83 28.74 7.03
N PRO A 36 -10.68 29.61 7.57
CA PRO A 36 -10.48 31.04 7.40
C PRO A 36 -9.31 31.62 8.19
N VAL A 37 -9.00 31.11 9.41
CA VAL A 37 -7.92 31.69 10.22
C VAL A 37 -6.55 31.29 9.67
N MET A 38 -6.32 30.00 9.34
CA MET A 38 -5.06 29.58 8.73
C MET A 38 -4.83 30.30 7.39
N LEU A 39 -5.85 30.34 6.52
CA LEU A 39 -5.75 31.05 5.24
C LEU A 39 -5.43 32.54 5.42
N PHE A 40 -6.06 33.22 6.38
CA PHE A 40 -5.76 34.62 6.71
C PHE A 40 -4.33 34.78 7.26
N SER A 41 -3.87 33.86 8.09
CA SER A 41 -2.51 33.85 8.64
C SER A 41 -1.46 33.73 7.54
N GLU A 42 -1.64 32.78 6.63
CA GLU A 42 -0.74 32.58 5.49
C GLU A 42 -0.71 33.81 4.55
N LEU A 43 -1.88 34.36 4.21
CA LEU A 43 -1.99 35.56 3.40
C LEU A 43 -1.30 36.77 4.04
N SER A 44 -1.31 36.88 5.38
CA SER A 44 -0.72 38.04 6.09
C SER A 44 0.78 37.87 6.39
N ALA A 45 1.28 36.62 6.50
CA ALA A 45 2.67 36.34 6.85
C ALA A 45 3.64 36.46 5.64
N TYR A 46 3.15 36.25 4.43
CA TYR A 46 3.99 36.16 3.24
C TYR A 46 4.26 37.53 2.63
N GLN A 47 5.42 38.13 2.93
CA GLN A 47 5.86 39.45 2.38
C GLN A 47 6.14 39.44 0.87
N GLY A 48 6.21 38.26 0.22
CA GLY A 48 6.46 38.10 -1.22
C GLY A 48 5.21 37.88 -2.08
N GLY A 49 4.01 37.88 -1.47
CA GLY A 49 2.74 37.55 -2.12
C GLY A 49 2.43 36.06 -2.09
N TYR A 50 1.45 35.67 -1.28
CA TYR A 50 0.90 34.30 -1.26
C TYR A 50 0.20 34.03 -2.59
N SER A 51 0.60 32.96 -3.27
CA SER A 51 0.10 32.68 -4.61
C SER A 51 -1.32 32.07 -4.57
N ALA A 52 -2.05 32.26 -5.69
CA ALA A 52 -3.34 31.58 -5.87
C ALA A 52 -3.21 30.05 -5.81
N ALA A 53 -2.06 29.52 -6.24
CA ALA A 53 -1.74 28.09 -6.15
C ALA A 53 -1.70 27.61 -4.69
N ASP A 54 -0.93 28.28 -3.82
CA ASP A 54 -0.78 27.91 -2.41
C ASP A 54 -2.12 27.96 -1.67
N ALA A 55 -2.92 29.03 -1.89
CA ALA A 55 -4.25 29.15 -1.28
C ALA A 55 -5.22 28.07 -1.76
N SER A 56 -5.19 27.72 -3.05
CA SER A 56 -6.01 26.65 -3.61
C SER A 56 -5.63 25.28 -3.03
N TYR A 57 -4.33 25.02 -2.91
CA TYR A 57 -3.83 23.79 -2.28
C TYR A 57 -4.24 23.69 -0.81
N LEU A 58 -4.06 24.75 -0.03
CA LEU A 58 -4.43 24.78 1.38
C LEU A 58 -5.93 24.48 1.58
N LEU A 59 -6.80 25.16 0.81
CA LEU A 59 -8.25 24.94 0.90
C LEU A 59 -8.66 23.51 0.52
N LEU A 60 -8.14 23.01 -0.60
CA LEU A 60 -8.44 21.65 -1.06
C LEU A 60 -7.87 20.59 -0.11
N ASN A 61 -6.62 20.73 0.29
CA ASN A 61 -5.99 19.75 1.20
C ASN A 61 -6.69 19.71 2.57
N THR A 62 -7.11 20.88 3.08
CA THR A 62 -7.87 20.96 4.34
C THR A 62 -9.28 20.37 4.19
N GLY A 63 -9.98 20.65 3.09
CA GLY A 63 -11.33 20.14 2.84
C GLY A 63 -11.36 18.65 2.55
N VAL A 64 -10.38 18.13 1.82
CA VAL A 64 -10.30 16.74 1.38
C VAL A 64 -9.59 15.91 2.45
N ARG A 65 -8.26 16.05 2.59
CA ARG A 65 -7.48 15.19 3.50
C ARG A 65 -7.75 15.50 4.98
N GLY A 66 -7.82 16.79 5.33
CA GLY A 66 -8.21 17.22 6.68
C GLY A 66 -9.65 16.82 7.01
N GLY A 67 -10.55 16.95 6.04
CA GLY A 67 -11.96 16.57 6.13
C GLY A 67 -12.17 15.10 6.50
N ILE A 68 -11.40 14.17 5.90
CA ILE A 68 -11.45 12.74 6.23
C ILE A 68 -11.22 12.51 7.74
N PHE A 69 -10.14 13.07 8.31
CA PHE A 69 -9.83 12.90 9.73
C PHE A 69 -10.86 13.56 10.63
N ILE A 70 -11.25 14.79 10.32
CA ILE A 70 -12.21 15.54 11.12
C ILE A 70 -13.57 14.83 11.09
N SER A 71 -14.06 14.45 9.92
CA SER A 71 -15.35 13.77 9.78
C SER A 71 -15.34 12.37 10.41
N PHE A 72 -14.21 11.66 10.37
CA PHE A 72 -14.04 10.36 11.03
C PHE A 72 -14.27 10.46 12.54
N PHE A 73 -13.60 11.39 13.22
CA PHE A 73 -13.74 11.54 14.67
C PHE A 73 -15.04 12.24 15.07
N PHE A 74 -15.36 13.36 14.44
CA PHE A 74 -16.56 14.11 14.82
C PHE A 74 -17.85 13.43 14.39
N GLY A 75 -17.85 12.68 13.28
CA GLY A 75 -18.97 11.82 12.90
C GLY A 75 -19.34 10.84 14.02
N LEU A 76 -18.32 10.19 14.62
CA LEU A 76 -18.51 9.32 15.78
C LEU A 76 -19.07 10.08 17.00
N PHE A 77 -18.46 11.21 17.39
CA PHE A 77 -18.88 11.97 18.56
C PHE A 77 -20.30 12.52 18.40
N PHE A 78 -20.66 13.05 17.23
CA PHE A 78 -22.02 13.49 16.96
C PHE A 78 -23.02 12.32 17.02
N ALA A 79 -22.68 11.14 16.48
CA ALA A 79 -23.54 9.96 16.57
C ALA A 79 -23.71 9.49 18.01
N MET A 80 -22.63 9.43 18.80
CA MET A 80 -22.70 9.07 20.22
C MET A 80 -23.58 10.02 21.00
N LEU A 81 -23.50 11.32 20.73
CA LEU A 81 -24.28 12.32 21.44
C LEU A 81 -25.75 12.31 21.01
N SER A 82 -26.02 12.25 19.68
CA SER A 82 -27.37 12.24 19.12
C SER A 82 -28.18 10.99 19.54
N PHE A 83 -27.52 9.84 19.68
CA PHE A 83 -28.14 8.56 20.03
C PHE A 83 -27.81 8.07 21.44
N SER A 84 -27.24 8.94 22.32
CA SER A 84 -26.91 8.62 23.71
C SER A 84 -28.08 8.07 24.51
N HIS A 85 -29.31 8.48 24.18
CA HIS A 85 -30.52 7.99 24.80
C HIS A 85 -30.72 6.47 24.67
N LEU A 86 -30.10 5.81 23.68
CA LEU A 86 -30.18 4.35 23.47
C LEU A 86 -29.31 3.54 24.43
N THR A 87 -28.38 4.18 25.15
CA THR A 87 -27.43 3.53 26.03
C THR A 87 -27.78 3.64 27.53
N GLN A 88 -28.79 4.45 27.86
CA GLN A 88 -29.26 4.67 29.22
C GLN A 88 -30.73 4.29 29.38
N SER A 89 -31.06 3.33 30.26
CA SER A 89 -32.41 2.80 30.39
C SER A 89 -33.47 3.87 30.75
N ARG A 90 -33.11 4.85 31.57
CA ARG A 90 -34.03 5.96 31.92
C ARG A 90 -34.35 6.81 30.69
N ALA A 91 -33.34 7.17 29.92
CA ALA A 91 -33.51 7.97 28.71
C ALA A 91 -34.26 7.19 27.61
N THR A 92 -33.91 5.92 27.39
CA THR A 92 -34.61 5.05 26.43
C THR A 92 -36.10 4.97 26.70
N ASN A 93 -36.47 4.70 27.95
CA ASN A 93 -37.88 4.60 28.35
C ASN A 93 -38.60 5.94 28.24
N GLY A 94 -37.94 7.06 28.57
CA GLY A 94 -38.51 8.41 28.42
C GLY A 94 -38.78 8.76 26.95
N PHE A 95 -37.82 8.50 26.06
CA PHE A 95 -37.97 8.77 24.61
C PHE A 95 -39.04 7.88 23.96
N HIS A 96 -39.14 6.62 24.35
CA HIS A 96 -40.17 5.70 23.83
C HIS A 96 -41.56 5.91 24.43
N ALA A 97 -41.68 6.65 25.53
CA ALA A 97 -42.98 7.06 26.08
C ALA A 97 -43.56 8.30 25.40
N LEU A 98 -42.77 9.00 24.55
CA LEU A 98 -43.26 10.13 23.77
C LEU A 98 -44.34 9.69 22.75
N PRO A 99 -45.40 10.51 22.51
CA PRO A 99 -46.44 10.18 21.55
C PRO A 99 -46.02 10.41 20.10
N VAL A 100 -44.80 9.96 19.76
CA VAL A 100 -44.21 10.10 18.41
C VAL A 100 -43.76 8.74 17.89
N ARG A 101 -43.69 8.59 16.56
CA ARG A 101 -43.23 7.35 15.93
C ARG A 101 -41.74 7.15 16.18
N ARG A 102 -41.30 5.90 16.24
CA ARG A 102 -39.88 5.57 16.39
C ARG A 102 -39.01 6.17 15.26
N GLU A 103 -39.52 6.11 14.01
CA GLU A 103 -38.85 6.69 12.85
C GLU A 103 -38.63 8.21 13.02
N THR A 104 -39.63 8.90 13.59
CA THR A 104 -39.50 10.35 13.83
C THR A 104 -38.40 10.67 14.83
N ILE A 105 -38.26 9.86 15.89
CA ILE A 105 -37.17 10.05 16.89
C ILE A 105 -35.82 9.86 16.22
N PHE A 106 -35.65 8.76 15.45
CA PHE A 106 -34.39 8.49 14.75
C PHE A 106 -34.06 9.59 13.72
N LEU A 107 -35.01 9.89 12.83
CA LEU A 107 -34.77 10.88 11.76
C LEU A 107 -34.48 12.28 12.34
N THR A 108 -35.21 12.69 13.38
CA THR A 108 -34.95 13.99 14.01
C THR A 108 -33.56 14.03 14.65
N ALA A 109 -33.13 12.97 15.36
CA ALA A 109 -31.80 12.89 15.96
C ALA A 109 -30.71 12.85 14.89
N TYR A 110 -30.88 12.04 13.84
CA TYR A 110 -29.94 11.93 12.72
C TYR A 110 -29.80 13.26 11.98
N LEU A 111 -30.90 13.89 11.61
CA LEU A 111 -30.89 15.16 10.88
C LEU A 111 -30.33 16.30 11.73
N THR A 112 -30.48 16.28 13.06
CA THR A 112 -29.87 17.28 13.94
C THR A 112 -28.36 17.19 13.91
N GLY A 113 -27.79 15.98 14.07
CA GLY A 113 -26.33 15.82 14.04
C GLY A 113 -25.73 16.14 12.68
N LEU A 114 -26.41 15.76 11.60
CA LEU A 114 -26.00 16.09 10.23
C LEU A 114 -26.08 17.60 9.95
N PHE A 115 -27.16 18.25 10.39
CA PHE A 115 -27.32 19.70 10.30
C PHE A 115 -26.18 20.46 10.99
N CYS A 116 -25.78 20.07 12.21
CA CYS A 116 -24.69 20.70 12.92
C CYS A 116 -23.36 20.61 12.12
N GLN A 117 -23.08 19.47 11.52
CA GLN A 117 -21.85 19.26 10.74
C GLN A 117 -21.89 20.05 9.43
N LEU A 118 -22.92 19.86 8.61
CA LEU A 118 -23.02 20.48 7.30
C LEU A 118 -23.13 22.03 7.37
N SER A 119 -23.88 22.57 8.36
CA SER A 119 -24.00 24.02 8.54
C SER A 119 -22.65 24.65 8.95
N THR A 120 -21.87 23.97 9.75
CA THR A 120 -20.51 24.43 10.12
C THR A 120 -19.60 24.46 8.90
N ILE A 121 -19.50 23.35 8.14
CA ILE A 121 -18.67 23.26 6.94
C ILE A 121 -19.08 24.37 5.96
N LEU A 122 -20.38 24.53 5.70
CA LEU A 122 -20.90 25.57 4.81
C LEU A 122 -20.43 26.96 5.21
N VAL A 123 -20.64 27.34 6.47
CA VAL A 123 -20.31 28.70 6.96
C VAL A 123 -18.80 28.93 6.93
N THR A 124 -18.00 27.98 7.40
CA THR A 124 -16.54 28.15 7.50
C THR A 124 -15.86 28.22 6.12
N PHE A 125 -16.28 27.40 5.16
CA PHE A 125 -15.74 27.48 3.79
C PHE A 125 -16.23 28.74 3.04
N LEU A 126 -17.45 29.21 3.27
CA LEU A 126 -17.89 30.50 2.75
C LEU A 126 -17.07 31.68 3.32
N LEU A 127 -16.71 31.62 4.60
CA LEU A 127 -15.78 32.57 5.21
C LEU A 127 -14.38 32.44 4.60
N GLY A 128 -13.90 31.24 4.36
CA GLY A 128 -12.64 30.99 3.65
C GLY A 128 -12.64 31.57 2.25
N ALA A 129 -13.74 31.41 1.50
CA ALA A 129 -13.92 32.07 0.18
C ALA A 129 -13.86 33.59 0.26
N ALA A 130 -14.43 34.18 1.30
CA ALA A 130 -14.36 35.63 1.51
C ALA A 130 -12.94 36.11 1.83
N VAL A 131 -12.18 35.35 2.61
CA VAL A 131 -10.77 35.65 2.91
C VAL A 131 -9.89 35.51 1.67
N SER A 132 -10.11 34.49 0.82
CA SER A 132 -9.36 34.30 -0.43
C SER A 132 -9.84 35.15 -1.62
N ALA A 133 -10.86 35.97 -1.45
CA ALA A 133 -11.43 36.82 -2.53
C ALA A 133 -10.38 37.67 -3.29
N PRO A 134 -9.35 38.25 -2.63
CA PRO A 134 -8.33 39.02 -3.33
C PRO A 134 -7.49 38.20 -4.32
N LEU A 135 -7.41 36.87 -4.16
CA LEU A 135 -6.66 35.97 -5.03
C LEU A 135 -7.45 35.52 -6.25
N HIS A 136 -8.70 35.93 -6.41
CA HIS A 136 -9.59 35.57 -7.52
C HIS A 136 -9.72 34.08 -7.78
N LEU A 137 -9.66 33.25 -6.73
CA LEU A 137 -9.80 31.81 -6.84
C LEU A 137 -11.17 31.43 -7.43
N SER A 138 -11.18 30.39 -8.26
CA SER A 138 -12.43 29.81 -8.76
C SER A 138 -13.22 29.22 -7.60
N PHE A 139 -14.43 29.73 -7.34
CA PHE A 139 -15.27 29.23 -6.26
C PHE A 139 -15.61 27.74 -6.45
N TRP A 140 -16.01 27.34 -7.65
CA TRP A 140 -16.48 25.97 -7.89
C TRP A 140 -15.37 24.94 -7.90
N SER A 141 -14.23 25.24 -8.52
CA SER A 141 -13.12 24.28 -8.65
C SER A 141 -12.26 24.16 -7.38
N VAL A 142 -12.25 25.17 -6.52
CA VAL A 142 -11.42 25.20 -5.30
C VAL A 142 -12.31 25.14 -4.07
N THR A 143 -12.94 26.26 -3.68
CA THR A 143 -13.69 26.34 -2.41
C THR A 143 -14.91 25.42 -2.40
N GLY A 144 -15.68 25.39 -3.49
CA GLY A 144 -16.86 24.53 -3.62
C GLY A 144 -16.51 23.04 -3.65
N ALA A 145 -15.39 22.69 -4.30
CA ALA A 145 -14.88 21.33 -4.30
C ALA A 145 -14.41 20.90 -2.89
N ALA A 146 -13.62 21.72 -2.21
CA ALA A 146 -13.15 21.46 -0.85
C ALA A 146 -14.32 21.36 0.16
N MET A 147 -15.27 22.28 0.10
CA MET A 147 -16.49 22.27 0.91
C MET A 147 -17.33 21.01 0.62
N GLY A 148 -17.54 20.70 -0.66
CA GLY A 148 -18.30 19.53 -1.09
C GLY A 148 -17.68 18.23 -0.61
N SER A 149 -16.36 18.09 -0.71
CA SER A 149 -15.62 16.92 -0.21
C SER A 149 -15.85 16.72 1.29
N ALA A 150 -15.60 17.76 2.10
CA ALA A 150 -15.82 17.70 3.55
C ALA A 150 -17.27 17.35 3.92
N MET A 151 -18.28 17.85 3.16
CA MET A 151 -19.68 17.51 3.37
C MET A 151 -19.97 16.05 3.04
N LEU A 152 -19.46 15.53 1.92
CA LEU A 152 -19.65 14.13 1.51
C LEU A 152 -19.05 13.15 2.52
N GLU A 153 -17.85 13.45 3.01
CA GLU A 153 -17.17 12.70 4.06
C GLU A 153 -17.95 12.71 5.38
N ALA A 154 -18.44 13.87 5.81
CA ALA A 154 -19.25 14.00 7.01
C ALA A 154 -20.54 13.15 6.93
N VAL A 155 -21.20 13.10 5.77
CA VAL A 155 -22.37 12.25 5.54
C VAL A 155 -22.03 10.78 5.73
N PHE A 156 -20.95 10.32 5.15
CA PHE A 156 -20.55 8.91 5.25
C PHE A 156 -20.20 8.52 6.69
N PHE A 157 -19.22 9.21 7.30
CA PHE A 157 -18.70 8.83 8.62
C PHE A 157 -19.75 8.95 9.72
N TYR A 158 -20.59 9.98 9.68
CA TYR A 158 -21.68 10.12 10.63
C TYR A 158 -22.74 9.02 10.46
N SER A 159 -23.09 8.65 9.23
CA SER A 159 -24.06 7.58 8.95
C SER A 159 -23.56 6.23 9.44
N PHE A 160 -22.27 5.93 9.20
CA PHE A 160 -21.67 4.69 9.67
C PHE A 160 -21.56 4.64 11.22
N ALA A 161 -21.24 5.76 11.84
CA ALA A 161 -21.24 5.89 13.31
C ALA A 161 -22.67 5.70 13.89
N ALA A 162 -23.70 6.24 13.21
CA ALA A 162 -25.09 6.02 13.61
C ALA A 162 -25.48 4.54 13.54
N LEU A 163 -25.05 3.82 12.50
CA LEU A 163 -25.23 2.36 12.41
C LEU A 163 -24.57 1.64 13.61
N CYS A 164 -23.33 1.99 13.94
CA CYS A 164 -22.63 1.41 15.09
C CYS A 164 -23.36 1.65 16.40
N MET A 165 -23.96 2.82 16.58
CA MET A 165 -24.81 3.13 17.75
C MET A 165 -26.06 2.24 17.82
N MET A 166 -26.61 1.83 16.67
CA MET A 166 -27.76 0.89 16.66
C MET A 166 -27.35 -0.53 17.06
N MET A 167 -26.12 -0.95 16.71
CA MET A 167 -25.61 -2.30 16.97
C MET A 167 -25.29 -2.57 18.45
N THR A 168 -25.10 -1.54 19.26
CA THR A 168 -24.74 -1.67 20.69
C THR A 168 -25.73 -0.99 21.62
N GLY A 169 -25.82 -1.48 22.86
CA GLY A 169 -26.54 -0.83 23.97
C GLY A 169 -25.60 -0.12 24.95
N GLN A 170 -24.30 -0.10 24.71
CA GLN A 170 -23.28 0.54 25.56
C GLN A 170 -22.56 1.65 24.80
N ILE A 171 -22.48 2.84 25.41
CA ILE A 171 -21.84 3.98 24.74
C ILE A 171 -20.35 3.75 24.44
N LEU A 172 -19.62 3.05 25.33
CA LEU A 172 -18.20 2.73 25.15
C LEU A 172 -17.93 1.64 24.12
N ALA A 173 -18.93 0.83 23.77
CA ALA A 173 -18.78 -0.17 22.73
C ALA A 173 -18.94 0.42 21.33
N ALA A 174 -19.65 1.53 21.18
CA ALA A 174 -19.87 2.16 19.88
C ALA A 174 -18.57 2.60 19.18
N PRO A 175 -17.61 3.28 19.84
CA PRO A 175 -16.30 3.55 19.26
C PRO A 175 -15.58 2.29 18.79
N VAL A 176 -15.62 1.22 19.57
CA VAL A 176 -14.96 -0.05 19.20
C VAL A 176 -15.57 -0.61 17.90
N PHE A 177 -16.92 -0.68 17.82
CA PHE A 177 -17.59 -1.10 16.57
C PHE A 177 -17.26 -0.19 15.39
N TYR A 178 -17.13 1.11 15.62
CA TYR A 178 -16.82 2.10 14.61
C TYR A 178 -15.40 1.96 14.08
N PHE A 179 -14.38 1.93 14.96
CA PHE A 179 -12.99 1.78 14.58
C PHE A 179 -12.75 0.42 13.93
N VAL A 180 -13.25 -0.65 14.55
CA VAL A 180 -13.12 -2.01 14.01
C VAL A 180 -13.80 -2.10 12.63
N GLY A 181 -15.04 -1.59 12.49
CA GLY A 181 -15.76 -1.66 11.22
C GLY A 181 -15.10 -0.88 10.08
N ASN A 182 -14.36 0.20 10.39
CA ASN A 182 -13.64 0.98 9.38
C ASN A 182 -12.28 0.37 8.97
N ILE A 183 -11.66 -0.49 9.80
CA ILE A 183 -10.28 -0.96 9.56
C ILE A 183 -10.23 -2.49 9.39
N LEU A 184 -11.25 -3.20 9.85
CA LEU A 184 -11.24 -4.65 9.99
C LEU A 184 -10.90 -5.38 8.70
N VAL A 185 -11.59 -5.06 7.60
CA VAL A 185 -11.48 -5.85 6.37
C VAL A 185 -10.10 -5.72 5.73
N PRO A 186 -9.59 -4.53 5.41
CA PRO A 186 -8.25 -4.42 4.84
C PRO A 186 -7.16 -4.79 5.84
N GLY A 187 -7.34 -4.51 7.13
CA GLY A 187 -6.39 -4.96 8.16
C GLY A 187 -6.30 -6.49 8.23
N MET A 188 -7.42 -7.19 8.14
CA MET A 188 -7.43 -8.65 8.09
C MET A 188 -6.87 -9.19 6.78
N GLU A 189 -7.19 -8.57 5.65
CA GLU A 189 -6.59 -8.92 4.36
C GLU A 189 -5.06 -8.78 4.42
N TYR A 190 -4.55 -7.66 4.91
CA TYR A 190 -3.11 -7.45 5.08
C TYR A 190 -2.46 -8.53 5.96
N LEU A 191 -3.06 -8.82 7.13
CA LEU A 191 -2.53 -9.83 8.04
C LEU A 191 -2.59 -11.25 7.45
N LEU A 192 -3.65 -11.58 6.71
CA LEU A 192 -3.76 -12.88 6.03
C LEU A 192 -2.77 -13.00 4.87
N ARG A 193 -2.55 -11.93 4.11
CA ARG A 193 -1.52 -11.89 3.06
C ARG A 193 -0.11 -12.03 3.64
N ASN A 194 0.17 -11.33 4.75
CA ASN A 194 1.44 -11.46 5.45
C ASN A 194 1.64 -12.89 5.97
N PHE A 195 0.60 -13.49 6.55
CA PHE A 195 0.62 -14.90 6.97
C PHE A 195 0.87 -15.83 5.77
N ALA A 196 0.19 -15.62 4.65
CA ALA A 196 0.40 -16.39 3.43
C ALA A 196 1.83 -16.21 2.87
N GLY A 197 2.36 -14.98 2.90
CA GLY A 197 3.72 -14.68 2.45
C GLY A 197 4.81 -15.42 3.21
N ASN A 198 4.59 -15.65 4.50
CA ASN A 198 5.57 -16.34 5.35
C ASN A 198 5.48 -17.88 5.27
N PHE A 199 4.35 -18.43 4.84
CA PHE A 199 4.10 -19.88 4.91
C PHE A 199 3.75 -20.55 3.58
N LEU A 200 3.44 -19.77 2.52
CA LEU A 200 3.20 -20.33 1.18
C LEU A 200 4.38 -20.04 0.26
N TYR A 201 5.01 -21.07 -0.25
CA TYR A 201 6.14 -20.94 -1.15
C TYR A 201 5.75 -20.24 -2.46
N GLY A 202 6.50 -19.22 -2.83
CA GLY A 202 6.24 -18.43 -4.02
C GLY A 202 5.06 -17.46 -3.91
N TYR A 203 4.53 -17.21 -2.71
CA TYR A 203 3.49 -16.20 -2.55
C TYR A 203 4.03 -14.80 -2.84
N SER A 204 3.41 -14.13 -3.79
CA SER A 204 3.70 -12.74 -4.08
C SER A 204 2.84 -11.85 -3.20
N GLY A 205 3.40 -11.39 -2.11
CA GLY A 205 2.76 -10.40 -1.23
C GLY A 205 2.70 -9.04 -1.93
N HIS A 206 1.78 -8.87 -2.90
CA HIS A 206 1.53 -7.53 -3.44
C HIS A 206 0.99 -6.63 -2.34
N THR A 207 1.53 -5.44 -2.25
CA THR A 207 1.17 -4.43 -1.26
C THR A 207 -0.26 -3.90 -1.43
N ASP A 208 -0.85 -4.09 -2.60
CA ASP A 208 -2.17 -3.59 -2.91
C ASP A 208 -3.26 -4.45 -2.28
N VAL A 209 -3.88 -3.90 -1.25
CA VAL A 209 -5.00 -4.53 -0.56
C VAL A 209 -6.25 -4.42 -1.45
N ALA A 210 -6.69 -5.55 -2.02
CA ALA A 210 -7.82 -5.58 -2.98
C ALA A 210 -9.14 -5.07 -2.36
N LEU A 211 -9.35 -5.32 -1.07
CA LEU A 211 -10.53 -4.87 -0.32
C LEU A 211 -10.30 -3.54 0.42
N GLY A 212 -9.26 -2.79 0.05
CA GLY A 212 -8.92 -1.49 0.64
C GLY A 212 -10.10 -0.52 0.66
N PHE A 213 -10.96 -0.55 -0.38
CA PHE A 213 -12.16 0.29 -0.47
C PHE A 213 -13.18 0.04 0.67
N LEU A 214 -13.11 -1.06 1.39
CA LEU A 214 -13.93 -1.32 2.58
C LEU A 214 -13.41 -0.64 3.85
N SER A 215 -12.30 0.07 3.75
CA SER A 215 -11.82 0.98 4.80
C SER A 215 -11.80 2.42 4.27
N PRO A 216 -12.89 3.14 4.40
CA PRO A 216 -12.99 4.50 3.88
C PRO A 216 -11.83 5.43 4.27
N PRO A 217 -11.39 5.50 5.54
CA PRO A 217 -10.31 6.40 5.91
C PRO A 217 -8.96 6.01 5.29
N LEU A 218 -8.67 4.69 5.14
CA LEU A 218 -7.42 4.22 4.55
C LEU A 218 -7.42 4.26 3.02
N TYR A 219 -8.59 4.14 2.40
CA TYR A 219 -8.75 4.18 0.95
C TYR A 219 -8.87 5.61 0.41
N MET A 220 -9.69 6.46 1.04
CA MET A 220 -9.86 7.85 0.59
C MET A 220 -8.56 8.65 0.67
N TYR A 221 -7.74 8.44 1.69
CA TYR A 221 -6.55 9.26 1.91
C TYR A 221 -5.52 9.19 0.77
N PRO A 222 -5.13 8.02 0.23
CA PRO A 222 -4.24 7.88 -0.92
C PRO A 222 -4.94 8.05 -2.29
N GLU A 223 -6.22 7.68 -2.42
CA GLU A 223 -6.92 7.63 -3.71
C GLU A 223 -7.60 8.95 -4.09
N VAL A 224 -7.73 9.88 -3.15
CA VAL A 224 -8.33 11.18 -3.43
C VAL A 224 -7.22 12.20 -3.67
N ASP A 225 -6.98 12.49 -4.95
CA ASP A 225 -5.90 13.35 -5.40
C ASP A 225 -6.36 14.76 -5.77
N ILE A 226 -5.43 15.70 -5.53
CA ILE A 226 -5.52 17.11 -5.88
C ILE A 226 -4.53 17.33 -7.01
N ALA A 227 -5.03 17.59 -8.22
CA ALA A 227 -4.22 17.81 -9.41
C ALA A 227 -3.71 19.24 -9.46
N SER A 228 -2.44 19.43 -9.87
CA SER A 228 -1.88 20.73 -10.21
C SER A 228 -2.37 21.19 -11.57
N ILE A 229 -2.68 22.47 -11.70
CA ILE A 229 -2.95 23.14 -12.97
C ILE A 229 -1.70 23.92 -13.34
N GLU A 230 -1.00 23.43 -14.36
CA GLU A 230 0.24 24.03 -14.83
C GLU A 230 -0.01 24.86 -16.08
N THR A 231 0.66 26.02 -16.15
CA THR A 231 0.75 26.84 -17.36
C THR A 231 2.20 26.93 -17.79
N CYS A 232 2.44 26.79 -19.10
CA CYS A 232 3.77 26.95 -19.69
C CYS A 232 3.93 28.40 -20.14
N GLU A 233 4.91 29.12 -19.59
CA GLU A 233 5.33 30.43 -20.03
C GLU A 233 6.85 30.39 -20.27
N SER A 234 7.29 30.65 -21.50
CA SER A 234 8.72 30.75 -21.89
C SER A 234 9.57 29.51 -21.50
N ASP A 235 9.13 28.28 -21.86
CA ASP A 235 9.79 27.00 -21.56
C ASP A 235 9.89 26.61 -20.07
N SER A 236 9.21 27.35 -19.18
CA SER A 236 9.11 26.98 -17.77
C SER A 236 7.66 26.69 -17.38
N TYR A 237 7.46 25.58 -16.67
CA TYR A 237 6.16 25.17 -16.14
C TYR A 237 5.95 25.78 -14.75
N TYR A 238 4.85 26.50 -14.57
CA TYR A 238 4.46 27.05 -13.26
C TYR A 238 3.09 26.53 -12.86
N VAL A 239 2.97 26.06 -11.62
CA VAL A 239 1.67 25.69 -11.03
C VAL A 239 0.89 26.98 -10.74
N THR A 240 -0.25 27.16 -11.39
CA THR A 240 -1.11 28.36 -11.24
C THR A 240 -2.25 28.14 -10.25
N ALA A 241 -2.74 26.93 -10.12
CA ALA A 241 -3.81 26.55 -9.19
C ALA A 241 -3.81 25.03 -8.98
N TYR A 242 -4.59 24.62 -7.99
CA TYR A 242 -4.91 23.20 -7.77
C TYR A 242 -6.42 22.99 -7.92
N ALA A 243 -6.81 21.80 -8.35
CA ALA A 243 -8.20 21.38 -8.45
C ALA A 243 -8.38 19.94 -7.97
N LEU A 244 -9.58 19.61 -7.49
CA LEU A 244 -9.93 18.24 -7.16
C LEU A 244 -10.11 17.45 -8.46
N GLU A 245 -9.45 16.30 -8.55
CA GLU A 245 -9.60 15.40 -9.69
C GLU A 245 -11.03 14.86 -9.80
N HIS A 246 -11.54 14.70 -11.01
CA HIS A 246 -12.90 14.21 -11.23
C HIS A 246 -13.15 12.81 -10.64
N ARG A 247 -12.16 11.90 -10.76
CA ARG A 247 -12.20 10.56 -10.14
C ARG A 247 -12.35 10.66 -8.63
N SER A 248 -11.60 11.55 -8.00
CA SER A 248 -11.62 11.80 -6.56
C SER A 248 -13.00 12.25 -6.07
N PHE A 249 -13.66 13.15 -6.79
CA PHE A 249 -15.02 13.56 -6.49
C PHE A 249 -16.02 12.41 -6.60
N MET A 250 -15.89 11.55 -7.61
CA MET A 250 -16.76 10.37 -7.78
C MET A 250 -16.59 9.37 -6.63
N ILE A 251 -15.35 9.15 -6.14
CA ILE A 251 -15.07 8.30 -4.98
C ILE A 251 -15.82 8.84 -3.75
N LEU A 252 -15.66 10.13 -3.44
CA LEU A 252 -16.32 10.75 -2.28
C LEU A 252 -17.85 10.69 -2.39
N ALA A 253 -18.40 10.94 -3.57
CA ALA A 253 -19.84 10.84 -3.83
C ALA A 253 -20.37 9.41 -3.66
N ALA A 254 -19.62 8.39 -4.11
CA ALA A 254 -19.96 6.98 -3.93
C ALA A 254 -20.01 6.60 -2.44
N TYR A 255 -19.04 7.06 -1.65
CA TYR A 255 -19.07 6.83 -0.20
C TYR A 255 -20.21 7.57 0.49
N ALA A 256 -20.49 8.81 0.11
CA ALA A 256 -21.63 9.54 0.66
C ALA A 256 -22.96 8.80 0.36
N LEU A 257 -23.13 8.29 -0.86
CA LEU A 257 -24.29 7.48 -1.24
C LEU A 257 -24.36 6.20 -0.40
N ALA A 258 -23.24 5.48 -0.24
CA ALA A 258 -23.14 4.33 0.64
C ALA A 258 -23.52 4.71 2.10
N GLY A 259 -23.09 5.87 2.58
CA GLY A 259 -23.46 6.43 3.88
C GLY A 259 -24.97 6.61 4.03
N LEU A 260 -25.66 7.13 3.01
CA LEU A 260 -27.12 7.27 3.03
C LEU A 260 -27.82 5.90 3.07
N VAL A 261 -27.32 4.91 2.33
CA VAL A 261 -27.83 3.52 2.41
C VAL A 261 -27.61 2.95 3.81
N ILE A 262 -26.44 3.18 4.40
CA ILE A 262 -26.11 2.77 5.79
C ILE A 262 -27.05 3.45 6.79
N ALA A 263 -27.37 4.73 6.61
CA ALA A 263 -28.33 5.43 7.46
C ALA A 263 -29.73 4.83 7.37
N LEU A 264 -30.16 4.41 6.18
CA LEU A 264 -31.42 3.68 6.00
C LEU A 264 -31.41 2.33 6.72
N ILE A 265 -30.31 1.58 6.63
CA ILE A 265 -30.14 0.32 7.39
C ILE A 265 -30.19 0.60 8.90
N ALA A 266 -29.52 1.66 9.37
CA ALA A 266 -29.56 2.08 10.77
C ALA A 266 -31.00 2.40 11.24
N LEU A 267 -31.80 3.07 10.40
CA LEU A 267 -33.22 3.33 10.66
C LEU A 267 -34.03 2.02 10.77
N LEU A 268 -33.79 1.07 9.86
CA LEU A 268 -34.48 -0.23 9.89
C LEU A 268 -34.13 -1.03 11.14
N LEU A 269 -32.85 -1.02 11.53
CA LEU A 269 -32.40 -1.65 12.77
C LEU A 269 -33.01 -0.96 13.99
N TYR A 270 -33.08 0.37 14.01
CA TYR A 270 -33.71 1.11 15.11
C TYR A 270 -35.20 0.72 15.29
N ARG A 271 -35.96 0.48 14.20
CA ARG A 271 -37.35 0.03 14.27
C ARG A 271 -37.52 -1.32 14.95
N THR A 272 -36.58 -2.24 14.69
CA THR A 272 -36.64 -3.63 15.19
C THR A 272 -35.95 -3.80 16.56
N ARG A 273 -35.14 -2.80 17.00
CA ARG A 273 -34.40 -2.85 18.26
C ARG A 273 -35.35 -2.89 19.45
N LYS A 274 -35.10 -3.85 20.35
CA LYS A 274 -35.79 -3.94 21.64
C LYS A 274 -35.20 -2.98 22.66
N SER A 275 -36.04 -2.28 23.42
CA SER A 275 -35.55 -1.35 24.49
C SER A 275 -34.83 -2.06 25.62
N GLU A 276 -35.13 -3.35 25.86
CA GLU A 276 -34.48 -4.20 26.86
C GLU A 276 -32.97 -4.42 26.60
N MET A 277 -32.52 -4.21 25.35
CA MET A 277 -31.12 -4.39 24.96
C MET A 277 -30.21 -3.22 25.41
N THR A 278 -30.75 -2.21 26.08
CA THR A 278 -29.97 -1.11 26.67
C THR A 278 -28.98 -1.67 27.68
N GLY A 279 -27.72 -1.27 27.57
CA GLY A 279 -26.63 -1.76 28.39
C GLY A 279 -26.00 -3.07 27.88
N SER A 280 -26.52 -3.75 26.85
CA SER A 280 -25.90 -4.93 26.24
C SER A 280 -24.73 -4.53 25.31
N THR A 281 -23.69 -5.35 25.22
CA THR A 281 -22.57 -5.09 24.30
C THR A 281 -23.01 -5.21 22.85
N VAL A 282 -23.82 -6.22 22.52
CA VAL A 282 -24.42 -6.45 21.20
C VAL A 282 -25.93 -6.36 21.34
N ALA A 283 -26.58 -5.48 20.56
CA ALA A 283 -28.00 -5.20 20.66
C ALA A 283 -28.89 -6.24 19.97
N PHE A 284 -28.33 -7.06 19.07
CA PHE A 284 -29.08 -8.04 18.27
C PHE A 284 -28.60 -9.47 18.52
N PRO A 285 -29.49 -10.42 18.86
CA PRO A 285 -29.09 -11.81 19.13
C PRO A 285 -28.39 -12.49 17.95
N TRP A 286 -28.78 -12.18 16.71
CA TRP A 286 -28.16 -12.74 15.50
C TRP A 286 -26.70 -12.25 15.29
N ALA A 287 -26.37 -11.07 15.77
CA ALA A 287 -25.02 -10.51 15.69
C ALA A 287 -24.07 -11.06 16.77
N THR A 288 -24.62 -11.68 17.82
CA THR A 288 -23.83 -12.21 18.94
C THR A 288 -22.80 -13.29 18.50
N PRO A 289 -23.16 -14.34 17.72
CA PRO A 289 -22.16 -15.30 17.24
C PRO A 289 -21.16 -14.67 16.29
N ILE A 290 -21.58 -13.75 15.42
CA ILE A 290 -20.69 -13.03 14.50
C ILE A 290 -19.64 -12.25 15.30
N PHE A 291 -20.07 -11.49 16.30
CA PHE A 291 -19.16 -10.76 17.19
C PHE A 291 -18.18 -11.70 17.89
N LYS A 292 -18.65 -12.78 18.48
CA LYS A 292 -17.84 -13.72 19.24
C LYS A 292 -16.77 -14.42 18.41
N TYR A 293 -17.15 -15.02 17.30
CA TYR A 293 -16.22 -15.70 16.41
C TYR A 293 -15.37 -14.72 15.60
N GLY A 294 -15.92 -13.55 15.27
CA GLY A 294 -15.15 -12.48 14.64
C GLY A 294 -14.02 -11.96 15.53
N VAL A 295 -14.28 -11.70 16.81
CA VAL A 295 -13.24 -11.30 17.78
C VAL A 295 -12.20 -12.43 17.94
N ALA A 296 -12.63 -13.68 18.03
CA ALA A 296 -11.72 -14.82 18.13
C ALA A 296 -10.81 -14.93 16.90
N PHE A 297 -11.36 -14.77 15.70
CA PHE A 297 -10.60 -14.80 14.45
C PHE A 297 -9.61 -13.62 14.36
N CYS A 298 -10.08 -12.40 14.61
CA CYS A 298 -9.20 -11.22 14.57
C CYS A 298 -8.05 -11.30 15.56
N THR A 299 -8.33 -11.76 16.80
CA THR A 299 -7.28 -11.96 17.80
C THR A 299 -6.36 -13.12 17.45
N ALA A 300 -6.86 -14.20 16.86
CA ALA A 300 -6.01 -15.27 16.38
C ALA A 300 -5.01 -14.77 15.35
N VAL A 301 -5.48 -14.03 14.34
CA VAL A 301 -4.64 -13.55 13.25
C VAL A 301 -3.72 -12.41 13.70
N ALA A 302 -4.22 -11.38 14.37
CA ALA A 302 -3.43 -10.22 14.75
C ALA A 302 -2.51 -10.50 15.95
N LEU A 303 -3.10 -10.90 17.08
CA LEU A 303 -2.35 -11.16 18.30
C LEU A 303 -1.52 -12.45 18.19
N GLY A 304 -1.99 -13.44 17.42
CA GLY A 304 -1.26 -14.70 17.21
C GLY A 304 0.03 -14.48 16.44
N GLN A 305 0.01 -13.71 15.34
CA GLN A 305 1.21 -13.34 14.61
C GLN A 305 2.15 -12.48 15.48
N PHE A 306 1.60 -11.46 16.16
CA PHE A 306 2.39 -10.65 17.09
C PHE A 306 3.07 -11.50 18.16
N LEU A 307 2.35 -12.44 18.79
CA LEU A 307 2.87 -13.34 19.81
C LEU A 307 3.97 -14.25 19.26
N TYR A 308 3.79 -14.76 18.05
CA TYR A 308 4.80 -15.60 17.38
C TYR A 308 6.09 -14.83 17.16
N TYR A 309 6.03 -13.65 16.54
CA TYR A 309 7.22 -12.82 16.31
C TYR A 309 7.86 -12.33 17.61
N PHE A 310 7.06 -12.06 18.64
CA PHE A 310 7.58 -11.65 19.95
C PHE A 310 8.33 -12.78 20.67
N LEU A 311 7.81 -14.02 20.61
CA LEU A 311 8.40 -15.17 21.32
C LEU A 311 9.57 -15.80 20.55
N PHE A 312 9.46 -15.89 19.25
CA PHE A 312 10.43 -16.59 18.41
C PHE A 312 11.35 -15.64 17.64
N GLY A 313 11.08 -14.36 17.72
CA GLY A 313 11.91 -13.18 17.55
C GLY A 313 12.89 -13.17 16.40
N GLN A 314 12.51 -13.56 15.20
CA GLN A 314 13.38 -13.26 14.06
C GLN A 314 12.56 -13.28 12.76
N TYR A 315 12.66 -12.22 11.99
CA TYR A 315 12.48 -12.28 10.56
C TYR A 315 13.49 -13.27 9.99
N ARG A 316 13.07 -14.49 9.76
CA ARG A 316 13.82 -15.42 8.90
C ARG A 316 13.42 -15.12 7.47
N SER A 317 14.40 -14.68 6.69
CA SER A 317 14.25 -14.29 5.29
C SER A 317 13.81 -15.43 4.35
N SER A 318 13.74 -16.65 4.84
CA SER A 318 13.72 -17.86 3.99
C SER A 318 12.40 -18.60 3.89
N GLY A 319 11.28 -18.07 4.41
CA GLY A 319 9.99 -18.79 4.34
C GLY A 319 9.96 -20.14 5.09
N ASN A 320 10.87 -20.34 6.02
CA ASN A 320 10.99 -21.55 6.81
C ASN A 320 10.57 -21.33 8.27
N ASP A 321 9.67 -20.38 8.47
CA ASP A 321 9.03 -20.17 9.75
C ASP A 321 8.28 -21.44 10.20
N SER A 322 8.33 -21.70 11.50
CA SER A 322 7.65 -22.87 12.08
C SER A 322 6.13 -22.70 11.99
N LEU A 323 5.52 -23.20 10.93
CA LEU A 323 4.06 -23.19 10.77
C LEU A 323 3.33 -23.79 12.00
N PRO A 324 3.77 -24.92 12.62
CA PRO A 324 3.17 -25.41 13.85
C PRO A 324 3.27 -24.42 15.02
N GLY A 325 4.40 -23.73 15.17
CA GLY A 325 4.59 -22.68 16.17
C GLY A 325 3.66 -21.50 15.98
N MET A 326 3.52 -21.04 14.75
CA MET A 326 2.57 -19.97 14.40
C MET A 326 1.13 -20.38 14.69
N ILE A 327 0.70 -21.56 14.24
CA ILE A 327 -0.66 -22.07 14.50
C ILE A 327 -0.94 -22.20 16.00
N LEU A 328 0.06 -22.63 16.79
CA LEU A 328 -0.07 -22.70 18.25
C LEU A 328 -0.29 -21.30 18.86
N CYS A 329 0.49 -20.31 18.45
CA CYS A 329 0.33 -18.91 18.88
C CYS A 329 -1.04 -18.34 18.47
N MET A 330 -1.47 -18.60 17.23
CA MET A 330 -2.79 -18.19 16.74
C MET A 330 -3.91 -18.88 17.52
N ALA A 331 -3.79 -20.15 17.83
CA ALA A 331 -4.77 -20.89 18.63
C ALA A 331 -4.86 -20.34 20.06
N ALA A 332 -3.72 -20.09 20.70
CA ALA A 332 -3.69 -19.48 22.03
C ALA A 332 -4.35 -18.09 22.03
N ALA A 333 -3.97 -17.21 21.10
CA ALA A 333 -4.54 -15.86 20.97
C ALA A 333 -6.03 -15.90 20.62
N GLY A 334 -6.45 -16.79 19.70
CA GLY A 334 -7.84 -16.97 19.32
C GLY A 334 -8.73 -17.45 20.45
N LEU A 335 -8.22 -18.38 21.28
CA LEU A 335 -8.91 -18.83 22.50
C LEU A 335 -9.07 -17.69 23.51
N VAL A 336 -8.01 -16.88 23.72
CA VAL A 336 -8.09 -15.69 24.58
C VAL A 336 -9.17 -14.74 24.05
N GLY A 337 -9.14 -14.40 22.76
CA GLY A 337 -10.14 -13.52 22.14
C GLY A 337 -11.57 -14.07 22.23
N TYR A 338 -11.75 -15.36 22.04
CA TYR A 338 -13.04 -16.04 22.16
C TYR A 338 -13.61 -15.90 23.59
N PHE A 339 -12.80 -16.21 24.62
CA PHE A 339 -13.25 -16.12 26.00
C PHE A 339 -13.46 -14.67 26.44
N VAL A 340 -12.66 -13.72 25.99
CA VAL A 340 -12.88 -12.28 26.23
C VAL A 340 -14.21 -11.84 25.64
N ALA A 341 -14.52 -12.21 24.39
CA ALA A 341 -15.81 -11.91 23.77
C ALA A 341 -16.98 -12.53 24.55
N GLU A 342 -16.85 -13.78 24.99
CA GLU A 342 -17.87 -14.48 25.80
C GLU A 342 -18.09 -13.80 27.17
N MET A 343 -16.99 -13.34 27.81
CA MET A 343 -17.05 -12.56 29.06
C MET A 343 -17.78 -11.23 28.88
N LEU A 344 -17.48 -10.51 27.80
CA LEU A 344 -18.13 -9.24 27.45
C LEU A 344 -19.63 -9.42 27.19
N ILE A 345 -20.02 -10.49 26.48
CA ILE A 345 -21.43 -10.79 26.18
C ILE A 345 -22.19 -11.18 27.45
N LYS A 346 -21.64 -12.09 28.25
CA LYS A 346 -22.28 -12.62 29.46
C LYS A 346 -22.08 -11.74 30.70
N LYS A 347 -21.22 -10.73 30.61
CA LYS A 347 -20.84 -9.85 31.72
C LYS A 347 -20.39 -10.64 32.99
N SER A 348 -19.70 -11.75 32.77
CA SER A 348 -19.26 -12.67 33.83
C SER A 348 -17.94 -13.32 33.42
N PHE A 349 -17.08 -13.53 34.42
CA PHE A 349 -15.83 -14.29 34.22
C PHE A 349 -16.05 -15.81 34.25
N ARG A 350 -17.25 -16.30 34.63
CA ARG A 350 -17.58 -17.72 34.71
C ARG A 350 -18.08 -18.28 33.37
N VAL A 351 -17.27 -18.18 32.31
CA VAL A 351 -17.67 -18.54 30.94
C VAL A 351 -17.01 -19.83 30.41
N PHE A 352 -15.94 -20.30 31.04
CA PHE A 352 -15.09 -21.37 30.52
C PHE A 352 -15.83 -22.68 30.24
N ARG A 353 -16.65 -23.16 31.17
CA ARG A 353 -17.45 -24.39 30.98
C ARG A 353 -18.53 -24.23 29.90
N ALA A 354 -19.21 -23.11 29.90
CA ALA A 354 -20.29 -22.85 28.95
C ALA A 354 -19.79 -22.52 27.53
N GLY A 355 -18.60 -21.94 27.42
CA GLY A 355 -17.94 -21.59 26.16
C GLY A 355 -17.08 -22.70 25.56
N ALA A 356 -16.83 -23.82 26.27
CA ALA A 356 -15.87 -24.85 25.86
C ALA A 356 -16.12 -25.41 24.46
N LYS A 357 -17.39 -25.63 24.08
CA LYS A 357 -17.74 -26.13 22.71
C LYS A 357 -17.34 -25.15 21.62
N GLY A 358 -17.59 -23.85 21.81
CA GLY A 358 -17.20 -22.84 20.82
C GLY A 358 -15.69 -22.63 20.78
N ALA A 359 -15.01 -22.68 21.93
CA ALA A 359 -13.55 -22.65 21.99
C ALA A 359 -12.91 -23.83 21.23
N ALA A 360 -13.46 -25.03 21.36
CA ALA A 360 -13.02 -26.21 20.60
C ALA A 360 -13.21 -26.02 19.08
N ILE A 361 -14.30 -25.38 18.64
CA ILE A 361 -14.54 -25.06 17.22
C ILE A 361 -13.44 -24.11 16.70
N VAL A 362 -13.10 -23.06 17.45
CA VAL A 362 -12.05 -22.11 17.06
C VAL A 362 -10.69 -22.81 16.95
N ALA A 363 -10.31 -23.60 17.96
CA ALA A 363 -9.06 -24.34 17.95
C ALA A 363 -9.00 -25.34 16.77
N LEU A 364 -10.07 -26.10 16.55
CA LEU A 364 -10.16 -27.04 15.43
C LEU A 364 -10.05 -26.35 14.07
N ALA A 365 -10.72 -25.23 13.88
CA ALA A 365 -10.66 -24.47 12.63
C ALA A 365 -9.23 -23.98 12.32
N LEU A 366 -8.49 -23.50 13.32
CA LEU A 366 -7.11 -23.06 13.15
C LEU A 366 -6.14 -24.23 12.87
N VAL A 367 -6.34 -25.38 13.54
CA VAL A 367 -5.57 -26.59 13.24
C VAL A 367 -5.85 -27.08 11.81
N LEU A 368 -7.11 -27.08 11.39
CA LEU A 368 -7.46 -27.45 10.01
C LEU A 368 -6.86 -26.48 8.98
N LEU A 369 -6.80 -25.19 9.29
CA LEU A 369 -6.13 -24.20 8.46
C LEU A 369 -4.63 -24.53 8.33
N GLY A 370 -3.95 -24.81 9.43
CA GLY A 370 -2.54 -25.21 9.43
C GLY A 370 -2.29 -26.49 8.62
N VAL A 371 -3.14 -27.51 8.78
CA VAL A 371 -3.07 -28.74 7.99
C VAL A 371 -3.29 -28.46 6.49
N ALA A 372 -4.29 -27.65 6.15
CA ALA A 372 -4.58 -27.28 4.77
C ALA A 372 -3.39 -26.58 4.09
N MET A 373 -2.70 -25.71 4.81
CA MET A 373 -1.50 -25.03 4.32
C MET A 373 -0.29 -25.99 4.22
N SER A 374 -0.04 -26.83 5.23
CA SER A 374 1.08 -27.78 5.24
C SER A 374 1.05 -28.76 4.06
N PHE A 375 -0.15 -29.14 3.62
CA PHE A 375 -0.34 -30.10 2.52
C PHE A 375 -0.62 -29.42 1.18
N ASP A 376 -0.58 -28.07 1.12
CA ASP A 376 -0.95 -27.30 -0.09
C ASP A 376 -2.24 -27.84 -0.74
N LEU A 377 -3.33 -27.93 0.06
CA LEU A 377 -4.60 -28.48 -0.41
C LEU A 377 -5.22 -27.66 -1.56
N THR A 378 -4.80 -26.41 -1.72
CA THR A 378 -5.23 -25.54 -2.81
C THR A 378 -4.45 -25.75 -4.09
N GLY A 379 -3.30 -26.45 -4.03
CA GLY A 379 -2.36 -26.59 -5.14
C GLY A 379 -1.66 -25.28 -5.53
N TYR A 380 -1.79 -24.23 -4.70
CA TYR A 380 -1.27 -22.89 -5.00
C TYR A 380 0.23 -22.90 -5.30
N GLU A 381 1.01 -23.60 -4.47
CA GLU A 381 2.47 -23.60 -4.56
C GLU A 381 3.00 -24.33 -5.80
N LYS A 382 2.23 -25.28 -6.31
CA LYS A 382 2.60 -26.13 -7.47
C LYS A 382 2.06 -25.64 -8.78
N HIS A 383 1.15 -24.65 -8.74
CA HIS A 383 0.47 -24.18 -9.93
C HIS A 383 1.39 -23.32 -10.79
N VAL A 384 1.69 -23.81 -11.99
CA VAL A 384 2.35 -23.07 -13.07
C VAL A 384 1.39 -23.08 -14.26
N PRO A 385 1.03 -21.93 -14.85
CA PRO A 385 0.10 -21.89 -15.96
C PRO A 385 0.71 -22.52 -17.22
N ASP A 386 -0.16 -23.07 -18.08
CA ASP A 386 0.27 -23.61 -19.36
C ASP A 386 0.64 -22.48 -20.33
N GLU A 387 1.68 -22.67 -21.15
CA GLU A 387 2.15 -21.67 -22.13
C GLU A 387 1.04 -21.16 -23.05
N SER A 388 0.07 -22.02 -23.38
CA SER A 388 -1.07 -21.69 -24.25
C SER A 388 -2.07 -20.71 -23.62
N GLU A 389 -2.12 -20.62 -22.30
CA GLU A 389 -3.03 -19.76 -21.54
C GLU A 389 -2.44 -18.36 -21.30
N ILE A 390 -1.13 -18.21 -21.48
CA ILE A 390 -0.40 -16.97 -21.20
C ILE A 390 -0.54 -16.01 -22.39
N GLU A 391 -0.88 -14.76 -22.12
CA GLU A 391 -0.91 -13.65 -23.05
C GLU A 391 0.44 -12.91 -23.03
N SER A 392 0.89 -12.52 -21.84
CA SER A 392 2.18 -11.86 -21.63
C SER A 392 2.73 -12.18 -20.25
N VAL A 393 4.00 -11.88 -20.04
CA VAL A 393 4.67 -12.08 -18.75
C VAL A 393 5.41 -10.83 -18.33
N TYR A 394 5.40 -10.58 -17.01
CA TYR A 394 6.28 -9.61 -16.37
C TYR A 394 7.18 -10.34 -15.38
N TYR A 395 8.47 -10.04 -15.39
CA TYR A 395 9.39 -10.58 -14.39
C TYR A 395 10.51 -9.62 -14.06
N THR A 396 11.06 -9.76 -12.85
CA THR A 396 12.22 -8.99 -12.38
C THR A 396 13.13 -9.85 -11.51
N PHE A 397 14.44 -9.66 -11.69
CA PHE A 397 15.48 -10.26 -10.86
C PHE A 397 16.09 -9.23 -9.94
N SER A 398 16.09 -9.47 -8.63
CA SER A 398 16.73 -8.63 -7.60
C SER A 398 16.51 -7.11 -7.77
N GLY A 399 15.40 -6.73 -8.43
CA GLY A 399 15.06 -5.33 -8.73
C GLY A 399 15.85 -4.68 -9.88
N MET A 400 16.79 -5.41 -10.51
CA MET A 400 17.68 -4.84 -11.54
C MET A 400 17.12 -4.89 -12.96
N THR A 401 16.22 -5.83 -13.25
CA THR A 401 15.62 -6.00 -14.59
C THR A 401 14.11 -6.11 -14.47
N ASN A 402 13.39 -5.23 -15.15
CA ASN A 402 11.94 -5.30 -15.28
C ASN A 402 11.61 -5.60 -16.76
N VAL A 403 11.23 -6.82 -17.05
CA VAL A 403 10.90 -7.25 -18.42
C VAL A 403 9.42 -7.51 -18.51
N THR A 404 8.75 -6.88 -19.47
CA THR A 404 7.38 -7.22 -19.87
C THR A 404 7.42 -7.66 -21.33
N THR A 405 6.94 -8.86 -21.64
CA THR A 405 7.03 -9.41 -22.99
C THR A 405 5.92 -10.44 -23.27
N ASP A 406 5.56 -10.55 -24.54
CA ASP A 406 4.70 -11.57 -25.12
C ASP A 406 5.48 -12.59 -25.97
N ASN A 407 6.83 -12.50 -25.96
CA ASN A 407 7.70 -13.39 -26.73
C ASN A 407 7.57 -14.84 -26.26
N ALA A 408 7.19 -15.73 -27.16
CA ALA A 408 6.95 -17.14 -26.88
C ALA A 408 8.19 -17.89 -26.36
N ASP A 409 9.42 -17.51 -26.79
CA ASP A 409 10.65 -18.13 -26.29
C ASP A 409 10.93 -17.74 -24.84
N THR A 410 10.77 -16.46 -24.50
CA THR A 410 10.94 -15.96 -23.13
C THR A 410 9.86 -16.53 -22.22
N ILE A 411 8.60 -16.60 -22.64
CA ILE A 411 7.51 -17.25 -21.90
C ILE A 411 7.88 -18.71 -21.60
N ARG A 412 8.36 -19.46 -22.59
CA ARG A 412 8.79 -20.85 -22.40
C ARG A 412 9.97 -20.99 -21.44
N ARG A 413 10.96 -20.10 -21.50
CA ARG A 413 12.09 -20.09 -20.54
C ARG A 413 11.62 -19.76 -19.13
N LEU A 414 10.70 -18.81 -18.98
CA LEU A 414 10.14 -18.44 -17.68
C LEU A 414 9.32 -19.58 -17.06
N THR A 415 8.45 -20.22 -17.85
CA THR A 415 7.65 -21.36 -17.36
C THR A 415 8.54 -22.54 -16.97
N ALA A 416 9.58 -22.82 -17.77
CA ALA A 416 10.57 -23.86 -17.46
C ALA A 416 11.37 -23.55 -16.17
N ALA A 417 11.77 -22.29 -15.97
CA ALA A 417 12.44 -21.85 -14.75
C ALA A 417 11.50 -21.99 -13.55
N HIS A 418 10.26 -21.51 -13.66
CA HIS A 418 9.25 -21.60 -12.60
C HIS A 418 8.97 -23.06 -12.21
N GLN A 419 8.78 -23.97 -13.19
CA GLN A 419 8.62 -25.42 -12.92
C GLN A 419 9.82 -26.02 -12.17
N ALA A 420 11.05 -25.63 -12.55
CA ALA A 420 12.26 -26.09 -11.90
C ALA A 420 12.37 -25.57 -10.45
N ILE A 421 12.02 -24.31 -10.20
CA ILE A 421 11.98 -23.71 -8.88
C ILE A 421 11.00 -24.46 -7.97
N VAL A 422 9.77 -24.67 -8.44
CA VAL A 422 8.73 -25.40 -7.69
C VAL A 422 9.16 -26.83 -7.38
N LYS A 423 9.79 -27.51 -8.35
CA LYS A 423 10.29 -28.88 -8.17
C LYS A 423 11.41 -28.98 -7.12
N ASN A 424 12.27 -27.96 -7.06
CA ASN A 424 13.42 -27.92 -6.15
C ASN A 424 13.12 -27.23 -4.80
N ARG A 425 11.85 -26.98 -4.48
CA ARG A 425 11.41 -26.27 -3.27
C ARG A 425 12.09 -26.75 -1.99
N ASN A 426 12.12 -28.08 -1.75
CA ASN A 426 12.67 -28.65 -0.51
C ASN A 426 14.18 -28.40 -0.37
N GLU A 427 14.90 -28.41 -1.49
CA GLU A 427 16.33 -28.10 -1.51
C GLU A 427 16.56 -26.61 -1.23
N GLN A 428 15.78 -25.74 -1.87
CA GLN A 428 15.82 -24.30 -1.61
C GLN A 428 15.56 -23.98 -0.13
N ALA A 429 14.54 -24.58 0.48
CA ALA A 429 14.24 -24.40 1.89
C ALA A 429 15.41 -24.84 2.79
N ARG A 430 16.06 -25.98 2.48
CA ARG A 430 17.19 -26.49 3.24
C ARG A 430 18.42 -25.58 3.15
N ILE A 431 18.71 -25.05 1.96
CA ILE A 431 19.82 -24.11 1.77
C ILE A 431 19.54 -22.80 2.51
N ALA A 432 18.32 -22.31 2.40
CA ALA A 432 17.88 -21.09 3.08
C ALA A 432 18.02 -21.20 4.61
N ASP A 433 17.59 -22.34 5.22
CA ASP A 433 17.76 -22.59 6.65
C ASP A 433 19.23 -22.61 7.07
N ALA A 434 20.09 -23.25 6.27
CA ALA A 434 21.49 -23.34 6.55
C ALA A 434 22.20 -21.98 6.41
N TRP A 435 21.77 -21.17 5.45
CA TRP A 435 22.22 -19.79 5.22
C TRP A 435 21.88 -18.89 6.41
N ASP A 436 20.59 -18.87 6.80
CA ASP A 436 20.11 -18.03 7.91
C ASP A 436 20.69 -18.44 9.28
N ALA A 437 21.02 -19.73 9.44
CA ALA A 437 21.65 -20.26 10.66
C ALA A 437 23.17 -20.11 10.67
N ASP A 438 23.76 -19.57 9.61
CA ASP A 438 25.23 -19.45 9.41
C ASP A 438 25.95 -20.81 9.64
N THR A 439 25.33 -21.89 9.14
CA THR A 439 25.85 -23.27 9.29
C THR A 439 26.46 -23.83 8.02
N LEU A 440 26.49 -23.04 6.94
CA LEU A 440 27.13 -23.40 5.69
C LEU A 440 28.66 -23.44 5.86
N SER A 441 29.31 -24.35 5.14
CA SER A 441 30.77 -24.33 5.03
C SER A 441 31.22 -23.12 4.19
N GLN A 442 32.46 -22.65 4.36
CA GLN A 442 32.99 -21.56 3.55
C GLN A 442 32.90 -21.86 2.05
N SER A 443 33.17 -23.11 1.65
CA SER A 443 33.05 -23.53 0.25
C SER A 443 31.62 -23.54 -0.28
N ASP A 444 30.62 -23.76 0.57
CA ASP A 444 29.20 -23.64 0.17
C ASP A 444 28.79 -22.16 0.09
N HIS A 445 29.30 -21.29 0.96
CA HIS A 445 29.08 -19.84 0.85
C HIS A 445 29.62 -19.27 -0.45
N ASP A 446 30.82 -19.71 -0.87
CA ASP A 446 31.46 -19.28 -2.12
C ASP A 446 30.73 -19.83 -3.37
N ASP A 447 29.99 -20.95 -3.26
CA ASP A 447 29.25 -21.59 -4.35
C ASP A 447 27.80 -21.09 -4.48
N ILE A 448 27.23 -20.47 -3.43
CA ILE A 448 25.82 -20.11 -3.37
C ILE A 448 25.65 -18.58 -3.44
N GLU A 449 24.82 -18.13 -4.37
CA GLU A 449 24.39 -16.75 -4.49
C GLU A 449 22.88 -16.63 -4.25
N HIS A 450 22.48 -15.51 -3.64
CA HIS A 450 21.09 -15.21 -3.35
C HIS A 450 20.48 -14.29 -4.41
N PHE A 451 19.38 -14.73 -5.01
CA PHE A 451 18.62 -13.96 -5.99
C PHE A 451 17.15 -13.86 -5.59
N SER A 452 16.53 -12.74 -5.86
CA SER A 452 15.07 -12.62 -5.82
C SER A 452 14.51 -12.65 -7.25
N LEU A 453 13.49 -13.49 -7.47
CA LEU A 453 12.72 -13.53 -8.71
C LEU A 453 11.26 -13.23 -8.42
N ARG A 454 10.75 -12.15 -8.99
CA ARG A 454 9.31 -11.88 -9.03
C ARG A 454 8.82 -12.05 -10.45
N LEU A 455 7.67 -12.68 -10.60
CA LEU A 455 7.05 -12.92 -11.90
C LEU A 455 5.52 -12.77 -11.82
N THR A 456 4.92 -12.30 -12.90
CA THR A 456 3.47 -12.18 -13.08
C THR A 456 3.11 -12.67 -14.48
N TYR A 457 2.22 -13.63 -14.54
CA TYR A 457 1.60 -14.07 -15.78
C TYR A 457 0.29 -13.31 -15.97
N TYR A 458 0.12 -12.71 -17.13
CA TYR A 458 -1.14 -12.17 -17.62
C TYR A 458 -1.76 -13.24 -18.50
N LEU A 459 -2.93 -13.74 -18.11
CA LEU A 459 -3.59 -14.84 -18.79
C LEU A 459 -4.62 -14.32 -19.79
N LYS A 460 -4.89 -15.08 -20.84
CA LYS A 460 -5.84 -14.73 -21.90
C LYS A 460 -7.29 -14.57 -21.44
N ASP A 461 -7.63 -15.09 -20.27
CA ASP A 461 -8.94 -14.90 -19.63
C ASP A 461 -9.04 -13.58 -18.85
N GLY A 462 -7.96 -12.76 -18.85
CA GLY A 462 -7.85 -11.50 -18.11
C GLY A 462 -7.43 -11.66 -16.66
N SER A 463 -7.20 -12.87 -16.17
CA SER A 463 -6.69 -13.12 -14.82
C SER A 463 -5.17 -12.95 -14.75
N GLN A 464 -4.65 -12.76 -13.52
CA GLN A 464 -3.22 -12.59 -13.26
C GLN A 464 -2.75 -13.59 -12.22
N LEU A 465 -1.57 -14.17 -12.45
CA LEU A 465 -0.90 -15.06 -11.50
C LEU A 465 0.49 -14.50 -11.16
N SER A 466 0.63 -13.98 -9.95
CA SER A 466 1.91 -13.43 -9.47
C SER A 466 2.61 -14.38 -8.51
N ARG A 467 3.95 -14.47 -8.60
CA ARG A 467 4.83 -15.26 -7.75
C ARG A 467 6.06 -14.45 -7.36
N SER A 468 6.60 -14.75 -6.19
CA SER A 468 7.86 -14.17 -5.70
C SER A 468 8.69 -15.24 -5.01
N TYR A 469 9.94 -15.37 -5.43
CA TYR A 469 10.84 -16.38 -4.91
C TYR A 469 12.13 -15.73 -4.42
N SER A 470 12.59 -16.18 -3.26
CA SER A 470 13.94 -15.98 -2.76
C SER A 470 14.72 -17.24 -3.10
N LEU A 471 15.69 -17.14 -4.00
CA LEU A 471 16.40 -18.26 -4.59
C LEU A 471 17.85 -18.28 -4.11
N TYR A 472 18.29 -19.45 -3.66
CA TYR A 472 19.68 -19.72 -3.35
C TYR A 472 20.24 -20.62 -4.46
N LEU A 473 20.97 -20.05 -5.40
CA LEU A 473 21.45 -20.73 -6.59
C LEU A 473 22.89 -21.17 -6.37
N ARG A 474 23.21 -22.43 -6.70
CA ARG A 474 24.57 -22.96 -6.65
C ARG A 474 25.25 -22.83 -8.00
N ARG A 475 26.46 -22.25 -8.05
CA ARG A 475 27.27 -22.13 -9.26
C ARG A 475 27.59 -23.52 -9.86
N SER A 476 27.86 -24.51 -9.03
CA SER A 476 28.11 -25.90 -9.45
C SER A 476 26.94 -26.54 -10.20
N ASP A 477 25.68 -26.08 -9.97
CA ASP A 477 24.48 -26.60 -10.64
C ASP A 477 24.25 -26.04 -12.05
N LEU A 478 25.03 -25.06 -12.51
CA LEU A 478 24.93 -24.52 -13.89
C LEU A 478 25.10 -25.59 -14.97
N THR A 479 25.93 -26.58 -14.69
CA THR A 479 26.23 -27.69 -15.64
C THR A 479 25.09 -28.70 -15.76
N VAL A 480 24.09 -28.65 -14.86
CA VAL A 480 22.95 -29.57 -14.84
C VAL A 480 21.73 -28.94 -15.52
N PRO A 481 21.36 -29.30 -16.75
CA PRO A 481 20.33 -28.61 -17.53
C PRO A 481 18.91 -28.63 -16.89
N SER A 482 18.66 -29.57 -15.98
CA SER A 482 17.37 -29.71 -15.29
C SER A 482 17.33 -28.98 -13.94
N SER A 483 18.44 -28.39 -13.48
CA SER A 483 18.52 -27.67 -12.22
C SER A 483 17.75 -26.34 -12.27
N ALA A 484 17.34 -25.84 -11.11
CA ALA A 484 16.75 -24.50 -11.00
C ALA A 484 17.76 -23.43 -11.45
N THR A 485 19.03 -23.57 -11.04
CA THR A 485 20.12 -22.66 -11.40
C THR A 485 20.29 -22.53 -12.91
N ALA A 486 20.41 -23.65 -13.65
CA ALA A 486 20.58 -23.62 -15.09
C ALA A 486 19.37 -23.02 -15.82
N ARG A 487 18.13 -23.29 -15.33
CA ARG A 487 16.91 -22.75 -15.93
C ARG A 487 16.73 -21.25 -15.63
N VAL A 488 17.03 -20.82 -14.42
CA VAL A 488 17.02 -19.40 -14.04
C VAL A 488 18.11 -18.65 -14.81
N ASN A 489 19.31 -19.22 -14.94
CA ASN A 489 20.37 -18.65 -15.76
C ASN A 489 19.94 -18.49 -17.23
N ALA A 490 19.30 -19.49 -17.81
CA ALA A 490 18.79 -19.41 -19.19
C ALA A 490 17.73 -18.31 -19.40
N LEU A 491 16.95 -17.98 -18.38
CA LEU A 491 16.02 -16.85 -18.38
C LEU A 491 16.76 -15.51 -18.16
N TYR A 492 17.67 -15.46 -17.20
CA TYR A 492 18.43 -14.25 -16.87
C TYR A 492 19.34 -13.77 -18.02
N MET A 493 19.88 -14.73 -18.78
CA MET A 493 20.76 -14.49 -19.93
C MET A 493 20.01 -14.47 -21.28
N CYS A 494 18.66 -14.54 -21.29
CA CYS A 494 17.92 -14.38 -22.54
C CYS A 494 18.05 -12.95 -23.07
N ARG A 495 17.92 -12.80 -24.41
CA ARG A 495 18.10 -11.51 -25.09
C ARG A 495 17.33 -10.35 -24.44
N GLU A 496 16.09 -10.55 -24.08
CA GLU A 496 15.24 -9.51 -23.50
C GLU A 496 15.70 -9.09 -22.10
N SER A 497 16.09 -10.06 -21.24
CA SER A 497 16.67 -9.76 -19.94
C SER A 497 17.98 -8.98 -20.06
N VAL A 498 18.84 -9.40 -20.99
CA VAL A 498 20.15 -8.75 -21.20
C VAL A 498 19.96 -7.35 -21.79
N LEU A 499 19.09 -7.18 -22.78
CA LEU A 499 18.74 -5.87 -23.34
C LEU A 499 18.29 -4.91 -22.25
N ARG A 500 17.34 -5.33 -21.42
CA ARG A 500 16.80 -4.50 -20.35
C ARG A 500 17.86 -4.16 -19.30
N ARG A 501 18.71 -5.10 -18.94
CA ARG A 501 19.79 -4.90 -17.97
C ARG A 501 20.88 -3.97 -18.51
N VAL A 502 21.26 -4.14 -19.77
CA VAL A 502 22.35 -3.38 -20.40
C VAL A 502 21.89 -2.00 -20.83
N LEU A 503 20.70 -1.85 -21.43
CA LEU A 503 20.23 -0.59 -22.02
C LEU A 503 19.28 0.20 -21.08
N GLY A 504 18.75 -0.42 -20.02
CA GLY A 504 17.79 0.21 -19.12
C GLY A 504 16.39 0.39 -19.74
N TYR A 505 15.60 1.30 -19.15
CA TYR A 505 14.19 1.51 -19.54
C TYR A 505 13.99 2.14 -20.91
N GLY A 506 14.96 2.89 -21.41
CA GLY A 506 14.88 3.53 -22.73
C GLY A 506 14.78 2.56 -23.90
N CYS A 507 15.11 1.26 -23.68
CA CYS A 507 15.07 0.26 -24.75
C CYS A 507 13.68 0.01 -25.35
N ASP A 508 12.59 0.32 -24.64
CA ASP A 508 11.21 0.17 -25.14
C ASP A 508 10.88 1.15 -26.27
N HIS A 509 11.63 2.25 -26.38
CA HIS A 509 11.45 3.29 -27.39
C HIS A 509 12.45 3.18 -28.56
N LEU A 510 13.33 2.17 -28.52
CA LEU A 510 14.26 1.90 -29.61
C LEU A 510 13.50 1.40 -30.83
N GLY A 511 13.53 2.17 -31.92
CA GLY A 511 13.11 1.69 -33.23
C GLY A 511 14.22 0.88 -33.91
N ASP A 512 13.94 0.39 -35.13
CA ASP A 512 14.91 -0.41 -35.93
C ASP A 512 16.21 0.34 -36.23
N THR A 513 16.17 1.66 -36.32
CA THR A 513 17.33 2.53 -36.59
C THR A 513 17.25 3.80 -35.72
N PRO A 514 17.70 3.73 -34.45
CA PRO A 514 17.69 4.88 -33.58
C PRO A 514 18.68 5.94 -34.09
N ARG A 515 18.26 7.21 -34.08
CA ARG A 515 19.12 8.35 -34.41
C ARG A 515 19.68 8.92 -33.11
N PHE A 516 20.96 8.68 -32.85
CA PHE A 516 21.61 9.19 -31.67
C PHE A 516 21.95 10.69 -31.75
N LEU A 517 21.95 11.30 -30.60
CA LEU A 517 22.35 12.69 -30.37
C LEU A 517 23.65 12.72 -29.56
N ASP A 518 24.20 13.93 -29.34
CA ASP A 518 25.33 14.11 -28.44
C ASP A 518 24.96 13.59 -27.05
N SER A 519 25.83 12.77 -26.50
CA SER A 519 25.58 11.92 -25.33
C SER A 519 26.69 12.10 -24.31
N TYR A 520 26.60 11.44 -23.15
CA TYR A 520 27.58 11.56 -22.08
C TYR A 520 27.99 10.19 -21.55
N CYS A 521 29.27 10.13 -21.11
CA CYS A 521 29.82 9.03 -20.33
C CYS A 521 30.39 9.61 -19.03
N TYR A 522 30.04 9.05 -17.90
CA TYR A 522 30.58 9.49 -16.62
C TYR A 522 31.01 8.32 -15.74
N TYR A 523 31.99 8.59 -14.86
CA TYR A 523 32.45 7.64 -13.85
C TYR A 523 32.82 8.37 -12.56
N TYR A 524 32.89 7.62 -11.48
CA TYR A 524 33.37 8.13 -10.20
C TYR A 524 34.85 7.82 -10.05
N ASP A 525 35.66 8.84 -9.73
CA ASP A 525 37.07 8.67 -9.41
C ASP A 525 37.25 8.12 -7.97
N GLU A 526 38.48 7.80 -7.58
CA GLU A 526 38.83 7.27 -6.24
C GLU A 526 38.37 8.18 -5.08
N ASN A 527 38.13 9.46 -5.35
CA ASN A 527 37.66 10.45 -4.38
C ASN A 527 36.14 10.67 -4.46
N SER A 528 35.42 9.80 -5.14
CA SER A 528 33.95 9.90 -5.40
C SER A 528 33.53 11.17 -6.16
N ASN A 529 34.46 11.81 -6.91
CA ASN A 529 34.08 12.91 -7.80
C ASN A 529 33.63 12.36 -9.16
N THR A 530 32.53 12.91 -9.68
CA THR A 530 32.04 12.58 -11.02
C THR A 530 32.91 13.24 -12.07
N LYS A 531 33.32 12.48 -13.07
CA LYS A 531 33.99 12.98 -14.28
C LYS A 531 33.11 12.66 -15.50
N ASP A 532 32.82 13.70 -16.28
CA ASP A 532 31.93 13.63 -17.44
C ASP A 532 32.73 13.75 -18.72
N TYR A 533 32.40 12.93 -19.71
CA TYR A 533 32.93 12.97 -21.06
C TYR A 533 31.79 13.10 -22.06
N ALA A 534 31.84 14.11 -22.91
CA ALA A 534 30.89 14.27 -23.99
C ALA A 534 31.22 13.30 -25.15
N LEU A 535 30.23 12.62 -25.63
CA LEU A 535 30.27 11.74 -26.81
C LEU A 535 29.47 12.42 -27.93
N THR A 536 30.09 12.54 -29.09
CA THR A 536 29.37 13.00 -30.30
C THR A 536 28.34 11.95 -30.74
N ALA A 537 27.33 12.32 -31.50
CA ALA A 537 26.32 11.42 -32.03
C ALA A 537 26.93 10.17 -32.73
N ALA A 538 28.01 10.37 -33.51
CA ALA A 538 28.71 9.26 -34.19
C ALA A 538 29.43 8.31 -33.20
N GLN A 539 29.97 8.84 -32.11
CA GLN A 539 30.59 8.04 -31.04
C GLN A 539 29.52 7.29 -30.23
N ALA A 540 28.39 7.92 -29.95
CA ALA A 540 27.26 7.29 -29.29
C ALA A 540 26.72 6.09 -30.13
N GLU A 541 26.67 6.22 -31.46
CA GLU A 541 26.30 5.15 -32.37
C GLU A 541 27.28 3.98 -32.35
N GLN A 542 28.60 4.26 -32.25
CA GLN A 542 29.64 3.22 -32.12
C GLN A 542 29.53 2.50 -30.76
N VAL A 543 29.30 3.22 -29.68
CA VAL A 543 29.10 2.65 -28.34
C VAL A 543 27.83 1.78 -28.31
N TYR A 544 26.75 2.25 -28.91
CA TYR A 544 25.50 1.46 -29.02
C TYR A 544 25.70 0.16 -29.83
N ALA A 545 26.45 0.21 -30.95
CA ALA A 545 26.76 -0.99 -31.71
C ALA A 545 27.55 -2.03 -30.91
N ALA A 546 28.51 -1.56 -30.08
CA ALA A 546 29.24 -2.44 -29.16
C ALA A 546 28.37 -3.02 -28.05
N LEU A 547 27.45 -2.22 -27.48
CA LEU A 547 26.46 -2.70 -26.51
C LEU A 547 25.56 -3.80 -27.11
N MET A 548 25.11 -3.64 -28.35
CA MET A 548 24.33 -4.66 -29.05
C MET A 548 25.12 -5.93 -29.34
N GLN A 549 26.43 -5.82 -29.52
CA GLN A 549 27.32 -7.00 -29.65
C GLN A 549 27.43 -7.70 -28.28
N ASP A 550 27.63 -6.97 -27.19
CA ASP A 550 27.66 -7.54 -25.84
C ASP A 550 26.34 -8.27 -25.49
N VAL A 551 25.19 -7.70 -25.89
CA VAL A 551 23.88 -8.35 -25.75
C VAL A 551 23.82 -9.67 -26.52
N GLN A 552 24.30 -9.69 -27.74
CA GLN A 552 24.29 -10.89 -28.57
C GLN A 552 25.24 -11.98 -28.05
N ASP A 553 26.43 -11.60 -27.61
CA ASP A 553 27.41 -12.51 -27.02
C ASP A 553 26.90 -13.13 -25.73
N SER A 554 26.20 -12.36 -24.89
CA SER A 554 25.59 -12.84 -23.66
C SER A 554 24.47 -13.87 -23.92
N ASP A 555 23.60 -13.65 -24.90
CA ASP A 555 22.52 -14.60 -25.28
C ASP A 555 23.12 -15.91 -25.84
N ASN A 556 24.31 -15.85 -26.44
CA ASN A 556 25.03 -17.02 -26.97
C ASN A 556 25.85 -17.77 -25.90
N GLY A 557 25.74 -17.42 -24.62
CA GLY A 557 26.41 -18.08 -23.49
C GLY A 557 27.80 -17.55 -23.17
N GLY A 558 28.10 -16.32 -23.52
CA GLY A 558 29.37 -15.64 -23.21
C GLY A 558 29.55 -15.26 -21.73
N SER A 559 28.48 -15.34 -20.92
CA SER A 559 28.48 -15.03 -19.49
C SER A 559 27.42 -15.85 -18.75
N ASP A 560 27.41 -15.80 -17.44
CA ASP A 560 26.37 -16.40 -16.59
C ASP A 560 25.92 -15.43 -15.48
N ILE A 561 24.86 -15.83 -14.75
CA ILE A 561 24.25 -15.01 -13.71
C ILE A 561 25.23 -14.64 -12.58
N PHE A 562 26.15 -15.52 -12.24
CA PHE A 562 27.16 -15.31 -11.18
C PHE A 562 28.26 -14.35 -11.65
N ALA A 563 28.75 -14.53 -12.88
CA ALA A 563 29.73 -13.65 -13.46
C ALA A 563 29.20 -12.20 -13.59
N VAL A 564 27.94 -12.04 -14.01
CA VAL A 564 27.31 -10.70 -14.09
C VAL A 564 27.25 -10.03 -12.72
N GLN A 565 26.94 -10.79 -11.67
CA GLN A 565 26.87 -10.23 -10.31
C GLN A 565 28.26 -9.86 -9.77
N GLU A 566 29.27 -10.66 -10.06
CA GLU A 566 30.65 -10.39 -9.70
C GLU A 566 31.15 -9.09 -10.33
N TYR A 567 30.86 -8.87 -11.62
CA TYR A 567 31.24 -7.64 -12.34
C TYR A 567 30.47 -6.38 -11.93
N GLN A 568 29.37 -6.50 -11.19
CA GLN A 568 28.56 -5.34 -10.82
C GLN A 568 29.33 -4.34 -9.93
N TYR A 569 30.27 -4.83 -9.16
CA TYR A 569 31.05 -4.04 -8.18
C TYR A 569 32.52 -3.88 -8.54
N ASP A 570 32.98 -4.56 -9.62
CA ASP A 570 34.37 -4.49 -10.03
C ASP A 570 34.65 -3.28 -10.94
N PRO A 571 35.66 -2.44 -10.66
CA PRO A 571 36.12 -1.43 -11.60
C PRO A 571 36.86 -2.07 -12.80
N PRO A 572 36.81 -1.45 -14.01
CA PRO A 572 36.21 -0.15 -14.27
C PRO A 572 34.70 -0.24 -14.52
N SER A 573 33.95 0.71 -13.96
CA SER A 573 32.51 0.83 -14.22
C SER A 573 32.16 2.25 -14.66
N PHE A 574 31.35 2.36 -15.71
CA PHE A 574 30.94 3.60 -16.34
C PHE A 574 29.44 3.65 -16.48
N TRP A 575 28.87 4.83 -16.33
CA TRP A 575 27.48 5.12 -16.66
C TRP A 575 27.44 5.91 -17.95
N LEU A 576 26.56 5.53 -18.85
CA LEU A 576 26.32 6.22 -20.10
C LEU A 576 24.94 6.85 -20.09
N GLU A 577 24.81 7.99 -20.71
CA GLU A 577 23.53 8.60 -21.08
C GLU A 577 23.54 8.81 -22.58
N LEU A 578 22.94 7.85 -23.32
CA LEU A 578 22.85 7.90 -24.76
C LEU A 578 21.47 8.46 -25.14
N TYR A 579 21.46 9.68 -25.68
CA TYR A 579 20.25 10.35 -26.14
C TYR A 579 19.95 9.96 -27.58
N PHE A 580 18.68 9.67 -27.86
CA PHE A 580 18.23 9.34 -29.22
C PHE A 580 16.83 9.87 -29.49
N GLU A 581 16.56 10.20 -30.77
CA GLU A 581 15.26 10.61 -31.25
C GLU A 581 14.41 9.38 -31.59
N SER A 582 13.18 9.34 -31.10
CA SER A 582 12.16 8.37 -31.46
C SER A 582 10.80 9.03 -31.58
N THR A 583 9.79 8.32 -32.06
CA THR A 583 8.42 8.80 -32.14
C THR A 583 7.60 8.26 -30.97
N ASN A 584 6.93 9.14 -30.23
CA ASN A 584 6.01 8.74 -29.17
C ASN A 584 4.73 8.11 -29.75
N GLU A 585 3.87 7.54 -28.88
CA GLU A 585 2.59 6.93 -29.24
C GLU A 585 1.65 7.84 -30.05
N LYS A 586 1.85 9.18 -29.99
CA LYS A 586 1.09 10.19 -30.72
C LYS A 586 1.74 10.56 -32.06
N GLY A 587 2.80 9.86 -32.48
CA GLY A 587 3.53 10.11 -33.71
C GLY A 587 4.36 11.40 -33.73
N ARG A 588 4.72 11.95 -32.55
CA ARG A 588 5.56 13.15 -32.41
C ARG A 588 6.99 12.74 -32.09
N PRO A 589 7.99 13.44 -32.66
CA PRO A 589 9.39 13.21 -32.30
C PRO A 589 9.61 13.61 -30.82
N GLU A 590 10.28 12.75 -30.09
CA GLU A 590 10.62 12.92 -28.69
C GLU A 590 12.02 12.35 -28.44
N VAL A 591 12.76 12.96 -27.51
CA VAL A 591 14.11 12.50 -27.15
C VAL A 591 14.00 11.54 -25.97
N TYR A 592 14.57 10.38 -26.13
CA TYR A 592 14.65 9.34 -25.11
C TYR A 592 16.11 9.13 -24.70
N THR A 593 16.31 8.54 -23.53
CA THR A 593 17.63 8.25 -22.97
C THR A 593 17.78 6.78 -22.70
N LEU A 594 18.88 6.18 -23.16
CA LEU A 594 19.39 4.92 -22.65
C LEU A 594 20.41 5.22 -21.56
N SER A 595 20.34 4.51 -20.46
CA SER A 595 21.25 4.70 -19.31
C SER A 595 21.99 3.40 -18.98
N PRO A 596 22.81 2.87 -19.90
CA PRO A 596 23.54 1.63 -19.67
C PRO A 596 24.65 1.83 -18.63
N HIS A 597 24.79 0.80 -17.79
CA HIS A 597 25.92 0.65 -16.90
C HIS A 597 26.93 -0.31 -17.54
N VAL A 598 28.11 0.18 -17.85
CA VAL A 598 29.18 -0.54 -18.57
C VAL A 598 30.23 -0.99 -17.57
N ASN A 599 30.50 -2.29 -17.52
CA ASN A 599 31.47 -2.91 -16.62
C ASN A 599 32.08 -4.18 -17.27
N GLY A 600 32.72 -5.03 -16.49
CA GLY A 600 33.32 -6.28 -16.99
C GLY A 600 32.34 -7.23 -17.71
N SER A 601 31.01 -7.09 -17.49
CA SER A 601 30.01 -7.88 -18.22
C SER A 601 29.73 -7.38 -19.65
N THR A 602 30.28 -6.23 -20.05
CA THR A 602 30.14 -5.60 -21.38
C THR A 602 31.52 -5.32 -22.01
N PRO A 603 32.29 -6.37 -22.33
CA PRO A 603 33.70 -6.23 -22.75
C PRO A 603 33.86 -5.48 -24.09
N ASN A 604 32.95 -5.68 -25.07
CA ASN A 604 33.03 -4.99 -26.35
C ASN A 604 32.85 -3.48 -26.18
N THR A 605 31.90 -3.09 -25.34
CA THR A 605 31.64 -1.69 -25.03
C THR A 605 32.80 -1.05 -24.26
N LEU A 606 33.38 -1.76 -23.28
CA LEU A 606 34.56 -1.29 -22.57
C LEU A 606 35.74 -1.05 -23.51
N GLN A 607 35.96 -1.95 -24.48
CA GLN A 607 36.99 -1.78 -25.48
C GLN A 607 36.77 -0.51 -26.29
N VAL A 608 35.57 -0.31 -26.86
CA VAL A 608 35.24 0.88 -27.65
C VAL A 608 35.41 2.16 -26.84
N LEU A 609 34.90 2.19 -25.59
CA LEU A 609 35.08 3.35 -24.70
C LEU A 609 36.56 3.64 -24.43
N SER A 610 37.38 2.61 -24.22
CA SER A 610 38.83 2.77 -23.99
C SER A 610 39.58 3.32 -25.23
N GLU A 611 39.07 3.09 -26.43
CA GLU A 611 39.61 3.62 -27.69
C GLU A 611 39.16 5.07 -27.93
N LEU A 612 37.87 5.38 -27.64
CA LEU A 612 37.30 6.72 -27.80
C LEU A 612 37.81 7.73 -26.74
N LEU A 613 38.05 7.24 -25.56
CA LEU A 613 38.45 8.04 -24.39
C LEU A 613 39.76 7.51 -23.81
N PRO A 614 40.91 7.83 -24.45
CA PRO A 614 42.24 7.31 -24.01
C PRO A 614 42.63 7.67 -22.58
N GLU A 615 42.02 8.73 -22.03
CA GLU A 615 42.20 9.17 -20.65
C GLU A 615 41.67 8.13 -19.64
N LEU A 616 40.75 7.27 -20.06
CA LEU A 616 40.26 6.18 -19.22
C LEU A 616 41.29 5.05 -19.04
N LYS A 617 42.23 4.90 -19.96
CA LYS A 617 43.32 3.88 -19.86
C LYS A 617 44.26 4.10 -18.70
N SER A 618 44.40 5.33 -18.21
CA SER A 618 45.28 5.66 -17.07
C SER A 618 44.68 5.36 -15.70
N ASN A 619 43.37 5.07 -15.64
CA ASN A 619 42.62 4.86 -14.41
C ASN A 619 42.17 3.38 -14.22
N THR A 620 42.82 2.43 -14.88
CA THR A 620 42.71 1.02 -14.48
C THR A 620 43.43 0.87 -13.14
N VAL A 621 42.66 1.03 -12.08
CA VAL A 621 43.14 0.73 -10.72
C VAL A 621 43.46 -0.76 -10.69
N THR A 622 44.69 -1.07 -10.36
CA THR A 622 45.12 -2.41 -9.97
C THR A 622 44.20 -2.87 -8.85
N PRO A 623 43.59 -4.06 -8.92
CA PRO A 623 42.77 -4.55 -7.82
C PRO A 623 43.60 -4.51 -6.53
N PRO A 624 43.05 -4.07 -5.40
CA PRO A 624 43.73 -4.13 -4.13
C PRO A 624 44.15 -5.59 -3.89
N SER A 625 45.41 -5.80 -3.63
CA SER A 625 45.93 -7.11 -3.20
C SER A 625 45.10 -7.59 -2.02
N ASP A 626 44.78 -8.86 -2.07
CA ASP A 626 43.92 -9.64 -1.16
C ASP A 626 44.45 -9.67 0.30
N ASP A 627 44.51 -8.51 0.95
CA ASP A 627 44.87 -8.36 2.34
C ASP A 627 43.98 -7.31 3.02
N GLY A 628 42.83 -7.75 3.53
CA GLY A 628 42.16 -6.94 4.54
C GLY A 628 40.65 -6.85 4.42
N ILE A 629 40.02 -7.57 5.29
CA ILE A 629 38.60 -7.44 5.70
C ILE A 629 38.24 -5.95 5.89
N HIS A 630 37.46 -5.38 4.99
CA HIS A 630 36.85 -4.06 5.19
C HIS A 630 35.64 -4.19 6.12
N THR A 631 35.91 -4.08 7.42
CA THR A 631 34.87 -3.68 8.38
C THR A 631 34.45 -2.25 8.05
N LEU A 632 33.16 -2.09 7.69
CA LEU A 632 32.51 -0.78 7.60
C LEU A 632 32.70 -0.03 8.93
N PRO A 633 33.10 1.26 8.92
CA PRO A 633 33.17 2.03 10.16
C PRO A 633 31.79 2.15 10.77
N ALA A 634 31.70 1.78 12.04
CA ALA A 634 30.52 1.99 12.85
C ALA A 634 30.14 3.48 12.84
N THR A 635 28.89 3.77 12.59
CA THR A 635 28.32 5.12 12.72
C THR A 635 28.55 5.61 14.14
N GLU A 636 29.35 6.67 14.30
CA GLU A 636 29.51 7.37 15.57
C GLU A 636 28.17 7.98 15.99
N ASP A 637 27.72 7.58 17.17
CA ASP A 637 26.65 8.23 17.90
C ASP A 637 27.04 9.68 18.22
N VAL A 638 26.44 10.62 17.54
CA VAL A 638 26.49 12.04 17.93
C VAL A 638 25.52 12.27 19.08
N SER A 639 25.99 12.04 20.29
CA SER A 639 25.36 12.54 21.51
C SER A 639 25.73 14.01 21.70
N THR A 640 24.86 14.93 21.31
CA THR A 640 24.96 16.34 21.69
C THR A 640 24.44 16.54 23.10
N THR A 641 25.37 16.61 24.04
CA THR A 641 25.17 17.32 25.31
C THR A 641 25.63 18.77 25.10
N GLU A 642 24.71 19.71 25.03
CA GLU A 642 24.99 21.11 25.36
C GLU A 642 24.14 21.53 26.54
N SER A 643 24.81 21.69 27.66
CA SER A 643 24.38 22.46 28.80
C SER A 643 24.70 23.94 28.56
N VAL A 644 23.73 24.82 28.62
CA VAL A 644 23.97 26.26 28.69
C VAL A 644 23.25 26.82 29.90
N ASN A 645 24.03 27.58 30.66
CA ASN A 645 23.66 28.44 31.77
C ASN A 645 22.46 29.36 31.50
#